data_8beb512e5a341e3d93032f7bfc04c632
#
_entry.id   8beb512e5a341e3d93032f7bfc04c632
#
_cell.length_a   1.000
_cell.length_b   1.000
_cell.length_c   1.000
_cell.angle_alpha   90.00
_cell.angle_beta   90.00
_cell.angle_gamma   90.00
#
_symmetry.space_group_name_H-M   'P 1'
#
loop_
_entity.id
_entity.type
_entity.pdbx_description
1 polymer ?
#
loop_
_entity_poly.entity_id
_entity_poly.type
_entity_poly.pdbx_seq_one_letter_code
_entity_poly.pdbx_strand_id
1 'polypeptide(L)'
;MAWARLWSTKPSVLAAHASAVPAYLTVALTVLWAAHDGGYDQDTWYWGALVLLAVLVAVGIMNGVPRIPRATKLALLGFGLYISWSYLSITWSQSPGDALSGSNLALLYFLVFAAFSIPRWRPRQVAAILVLYTLAIGVIGALMLIEMAGGQSITALFSEGRLLTPTGYFNSNAALFNATALLAVALSTRREFPVLLRGLLLAVACGSLDLAVLAQSRGWLFTLPFVLVAAIAVCPDRLRSTAAALLPALGALVAARPLLDVYQATTGAHPTAAALTSAAERAGRISLLVCAAVLLIGTLLAALDARVRGPQLSPSRRRAIGTGVAVLVLAVGAAGGTVATHGHPVRFVKDQWNGFTNASASSTAASHFGDIGSGRYDAWRVALDAFLAHPIGGLGQDNFADYYIRHRRTDLELQWTHSLEMRLLAHTGLVGTIFFVMFLAGALVAALHTRRRADRWAAAMAGIALLPLVVWLIHGSIDWFWEMPALSGPALGFLAMAGALGRPERVETTAPSPRRAAQRALRGSVGLVGFLAAVAVLAFPYLSVREVSTASDLRVSNPTQALRDLNTAADLNPLNADPGRIGGTIALQNGLWAEAQRRFDQATVREPGGWYGWLGAGLAASALGQRATARHDFRTAHSINSQEPAIAQALARVDTPRPLTPSKALQMLVVAG
;
A
#
# COMPACT_ATOMS: atom_id res chain seq x y z
N MET A 1 3.55 -16.59 45.95
CA MET A 1 4.06 -15.17 46.13
C MET A 1 4.54 -14.49 44.81
N ALA A 2 4.56 -15.13 43.65
CA ALA A 2 4.98 -14.51 42.40
C ALA A 2 3.85 -13.65 41.73
N TRP A 3 2.60 -13.96 41.92
CA TRP A 3 1.44 -13.27 41.35
C TRP A 3 1.13 -11.90 42.01
N ALA A 4 1.52 -11.70 43.27
CA ALA A 4 1.29 -10.42 43.97
C ALA A 4 2.24 -9.30 43.50
N ARG A 5 3.36 -9.60 42.83
CA ARG A 5 4.30 -8.59 42.30
C ARG A 5 3.86 -7.99 40.96
N LEU A 6 2.92 -8.60 40.26
CA LEU A 6 2.38 -8.05 39.01
C LEU A 6 1.41 -6.88 39.22
N TRP A 7 0.83 -6.74 40.42
CA TRP A 7 -0.15 -5.71 40.76
C TRP A 7 0.46 -4.51 41.53
N SER A 8 1.76 -4.54 41.84
CA SER A 8 2.48 -3.44 42.50
C SER A 8 3.28 -2.57 41.52
N THR A 9 2.93 -2.59 40.23
CA THR A 9 3.56 -1.68 39.26
C THR A 9 3.14 -0.24 39.52
N LYS A 10 4.15 0.63 39.70
CA LYS A 10 3.93 2.06 39.91
C LYS A 10 2.99 2.62 38.84
N PRO A 11 2.02 3.48 39.16
CA PRO A 11 1.07 4.07 38.20
C PRO A 11 1.72 4.64 36.93
N SER A 12 2.94 5.14 37.02
CA SER A 12 3.75 5.63 35.90
C SER A 12 4.15 4.55 34.89
N VAL A 13 4.32 3.30 35.34
CA VAL A 13 4.69 2.18 34.44
C VAL A 13 3.48 1.69 33.67
N LEU A 14 2.33 1.58 34.34
CA LEU A 14 1.05 1.24 33.68
C LEU A 14 0.65 2.30 32.64
N ALA A 15 0.77 3.58 32.95
CA ALA A 15 0.48 4.68 32.03
C ALA A 15 1.42 4.67 30.80
N ALA A 16 2.71 4.33 30.99
CA ALA A 16 3.66 4.22 29.89
C ALA A 16 3.34 3.05 28.95
N HIS A 17 2.84 1.93 29.47
CA HIS A 17 2.40 0.80 28.64
C HIS A 17 1.08 1.11 27.94
N ALA A 18 0.13 1.75 28.63
CA ALA A 18 -1.15 2.14 28.03
C ALA A 18 -0.96 3.10 26.84
N SER A 19 0.00 4.03 26.91
CA SER A 19 0.29 4.95 25.78
C SER A 19 0.77 4.26 24.51
N ALA A 20 1.32 3.05 24.60
CA ALA A 20 1.82 2.28 23.45
C ALA A 20 0.76 1.35 22.83
N VAL A 21 -0.39 1.14 23.49
CA VAL A 21 -1.47 0.24 23.00
C VAL A 21 -1.92 0.59 21.58
N PRO A 22 -2.14 1.87 21.20
CA PRO A 22 -2.53 2.20 19.82
C PRO A 22 -1.51 1.72 18.79
N ALA A 23 -0.23 1.78 19.09
CA ALA A 23 0.81 1.35 18.17
C ALA A 23 0.89 -0.18 18.02
N TYR A 24 0.75 -0.94 19.13
CA TYR A 24 0.65 -2.40 19.06
C TYR A 24 -0.59 -2.85 18.28
N LEU A 25 -1.72 -2.18 18.52
CA LEU A 25 -2.94 -2.40 17.73
C LEU A 25 -2.70 -2.14 16.24
N THR A 26 -2.02 -1.03 15.92
CA THR A 26 -1.69 -0.71 14.52
C THR A 26 -0.83 -1.78 13.89
N VAL A 27 0.15 -2.35 14.60
CA VAL A 27 0.95 -3.48 14.09
C VAL A 27 0.06 -4.68 13.78
N ALA A 28 -0.84 -5.03 14.70
CA ALA A 28 -1.78 -6.14 14.48
C ALA A 28 -2.70 -5.89 13.29
N LEU A 29 -3.26 -4.68 13.17
CA LEU A 29 -4.08 -4.28 12.00
C LEU A 29 -3.28 -4.34 10.70
N THR A 30 -2.03 -3.88 10.71
CA THR A 30 -1.17 -3.90 9.51
C THR A 30 -0.86 -5.33 9.05
N VAL A 31 -0.63 -6.25 9.98
CA VAL A 31 -0.43 -7.69 9.67
C VAL A 31 -1.73 -8.30 9.13
N LEU A 32 -2.87 -7.94 9.72
CA LEU A 32 -4.18 -8.37 9.24
C LEU A 32 -4.46 -7.85 7.82
N TRP A 33 -4.21 -6.57 7.57
CA TRP A 33 -4.32 -6.00 6.22
C TRP A 33 -3.39 -6.68 5.23
N ALA A 34 -2.16 -7.00 5.62
CA ALA A 34 -1.23 -7.74 4.76
C ALA A 34 -1.77 -9.11 4.36
N ALA A 35 -2.55 -9.77 5.22
CA ALA A 35 -3.18 -11.07 4.96
C ALA A 35 -4.53 -10.98 4.20
N HIS A 36 -5.08 -9.76 4.02
CA HIS A 36 -6.35 -9.52 3.34
C HIS A 36 -6.15 -8.42 2.29
N ASP A 37 -5.69 -8.81 1.13
CA ASP A 37 -5.49 -7.98 -0.06
C ASP A 37 -4.77 -6.63 0.19
N GLY A 38 -3.79 -6.66 1.10
CA GLY A 38 -3.03 -5.46 1.47
C GLY A 38 -3.84 -4.41 2.22
N GLY A 39 -5.09 -4.70 2.55
CA GLY A 39 -6.06 -3.74 3.06
C GLY A 39 -6.57 -2.78 1.99
N TYR A 40 -6.55 -3.19 0.71
CA TYR A 40 -7.01 -2.34 -0.40
C TYR A 40 -8.51 -2.06 -0.32
N ASP A 41 -9.31 -3.08 -0.03
CA ASP A 41 -10.76 -2.93 0.05
C ASP A 41 -11.17 -2.07 1.24
N GLN A 42 -12.11 -1.17 1.00
CA GLN A 42 -12.55 -0.19 1.98
C GLN A 42 -13.14 -0.83 3.24
N ASP A 43 -13.86 -1.92 3.11
CA ASP A 43 -14.46 -2.65 4.24
C ASP A 43 -13.40 -3.26 5.17
N THR A 44 -12.19 -3.52 4.69
CA THR A 44 -11.09 -4.09 5.49
C THR A 44 -10.41 -3.07 6.40
N TRP A 45 -10.32 -1.79 6.01
CA TRP A 45 -9.56 -0.80 6.78
C TRP A 45 -10.43 0.23 7.54
N TYR A 46 -11.68 0.49 7.14
CA TYR A 46 -12.54 1.46 7.83
C TYR A 46 -12.76 1.12 9.29
N TRP A 47 -13.11 -0.13 9.60
CA TRP A 47 -13.31 -0.55 11.00
C TRP A 47 -12.02 -0.44 11.82
N GLY A 48 -10.87 -0.73 11.21
CA GLY A 48 -9.55 -0.55 11.82
C GLY A 48 -9.28 0.92 12.16
N ALA A 49 -9.66 1.85 11.27
CA ALA A 49 -9.57 3.29 11.52
C ALA A 49 -10.45 3.73 12.69
N LEU A 50 -11.70 3.23 12.77
CA LEU A 50 -12.63 3.53 13.87
C LEU A 50 -12.09 3.02 15.22
N VAL A 51 -11.60 1.77 15.26
CA VAL A 51 -11.02 1.20 16.48
C VAL A 51 -9.78 1.96 16.89
N LEU A 52 -8.89 2.30 15.95
CA LEU A 52 -7.67 3.06 16.23
C LEU A 52 -8.00 4.48 16.74
N LEU A 53 -8.97 5.15 16.13
CA LEU A 53 -9.47 6.45 16.58
C LEU A 53 -9.99 6.38 18.03
N ALA A 54 -10.84 5.41 18.34
CA ALA A 54 -11.40 5.23 19.68
C ALA A 54 -10.30 4.98 20.73
N VAL A 55 -9.35 4.10 20.42
CA VAL A 55 -8.22 3.78 21.32
C VAL A 55 -7.30 4.98 21.50
N LEU A 56 -7.00 5.75 20.45
CA LEU A 56 -6.19 6.96 20.55
C LEU A 56 -6.84 8.02 21.44
N VAL A 57 -8.14 8.22 21.29
CA VAL A 57 -8.91 9.18 22.12
C VAL A 57 -8.96 8.70 23.56
N ALA A 58 -9.25 7.43 23.82
CA ALA A 58 -9.26 6.86 25.17
C ALA A 58 -7.91 7.04 25.88
N VAL A 59 -6.80 6.72 25.18
CA VAL A 59 -5.43 6.90 25.71
C VAL A 59 -5.12 8.38 25.93
N GLY A 60 -5.57 9.27 25.04
CA GLY A 60 -5.41 10.72 25.17
C GLY A 60 -6.15 11.28 26.39
N ILE A 61 -7.35 10.79 26.67
CA ILE A 61 -8.14 11.16 27.86
C ILE A 61 -7.45 10.67 29.15
N MET A 62 -7.01 9.40 29.16
CA MET A 62 -6.40 8.78 30.35
C MET A 62 -5.04 9.35 30.70
N ASN A 63 -4.18 9.59 29.72
CA ASN A 63 -2.78 9.95 29.94
C ASN A 63 -2.46 11.42 29.64
N GLY A 64 -3.41 12.17 29.05
CA GLY A 64 -3.17 13.49 28.49
C GLY A 64 -2.27 13.45 27.24
N VAL A 65 -2.10 14.58 26.60
CA VAL A 65 -1.22 14.70 25.42
C VAL A 65 0.19 15.08 25.87
N PRO A 66 1.20 14.25 25.62
CA PRO A 66 2.57 14.55 26.00
C PRO A 66 3.13 15.73 25.20
N ARG A 67 4.18 16.37 25.71
CA ARG A 67 4.88 17.41 24.94
C ARG A 67 5.57 16.80 23.74
N ILE A 68 5.16 17.23 22.57
CA ILE A 68 5.67 16.79 21.28
C ILE A 68 6.77 17.74 20.81
N PRO A 69 7.93 17.25 20.31
CA PRO A 69 8.99 18.09 19.75
C PRO A 69 8.53 18.93 18.56
N ARG A 70 9.21 20.07 18.31
CA ARG A 70 8.83 20.98 17.22
C ARG A 70 8.74 20.30 15.86
N ALA A 71 9.72 19.45 15.51
CA ALA A 71 9.72 18.75 14.23
C ALA A 71 8.53 17.78 14.07
N THR A 72 8.19 17.03 15.14
CA THR A 72 7.00 16.16 15.14
C THR A 72 5.70 16.97 15.11
N LYS A 73 5.66 18.16 15.77
CA LYS A 73 4.49 19.06 15.64
C LYS A 73 4.32 19.56 14.21
N LEU A 74 5.43 19.92 13.53
CA LEU A 74 5.41 20.32 12.14
C LEU A 74 4.89 19.19 11.25
N ALA A 75 5.32 17.94 11.50
CA ALA A 75 4.82 16.77 10.78
C ALA A 75 3.31 16.58 10.99
N LEU A 76 2.84 16.60 12.25
CA LEU A 76 1.41 16.46 12.56
C LEU A 76 0.58 17.59 11.97
N LEU A 77 1.09 18.83 11.99
CA LEU A 77 0.42 19.98 11.36
C LEU A 77 0.36 19.82 9.85
N GLY A 78 1.49 19.48 9.19
CA GLY A 78 1.53 19.28 7.75
C GLY A 78 0.56 18.19 7.31
N PHE A 79 0.52 17.06 8.04
CA PHE A 79 -0.39 15.97 7.72
C PHE A 79 -1.86 16.36 7.99
N GLY A 80 -2.13 17.05 9.10
CA GLY A 80 -3.47 17.56 9.39
C GLY A 80 -3.98 18.56 8.32
N LEU A 81 -3.11 19.46 7.85
CA LEU A 81 -3.42 20.39 6.76
C LEU A 81 -3.65 19.66 5.43
N TYR A 82 -2.85 18.63 5.12
CA TYR A 82 -3.05 17.79 3.94
C TYR A 82 -4.44 17.12 3.96
N ILE A 83 -4.82 16.52 5.09
CA ILE A 83 -6.13 15.89 5.25
C ILE A 83 -7.26 16.91 5.15
N SER A 84 -7.12 18.05 5.82
CA SER A 84 -8.12 19.12 5.72
C SER A 84 -8.31 19.61 4.29
N TRP A 85 -7.21 19.71 3.52
CA TRP A 85 -7.24 20.06 2.11
C TRP A 85 -7.90 18.94 1.27
N SER A 86 -7.61 17.68 1.58
CA SER A 86 -8.24 16.53 0.92
C SER A 86 -9.76 16.52 1.15
N TYR A 87 -10.24 16.75 2.38
CA TYR A 87 -11.68 16.87 2.64
C TYR A 87 -12.29 18.10 1.95
N LEU A 88 -11.58 19.22 1.93
CA LEU A 88 -12.07 20.43 1.24
C LEU A 88 -12.21 20.16 -0.26
N SER A 89 -11.37 19.31 -0.85
CA SER A 89 -11.41 18.99 -2.27
C SER A 89 -12.70 18.30 -2.72
N ILE A 90 -13.49 17.74 -1.81
CA ILE A 90 -14.82 17.19 -2.09
C ILE A 90 -15.70 18.24 -2.77
N THR A 91 -15.53 19.53 -2.45
CA THR A 91 -16.36 20.62 -2.96
C THR A 91 -16.15 20.96 -4.44
N TRP A 92 -15.01 20.55 -5.03
CA TRP A 92 -14.72 20.76 -6.47
C TRP A 92 -14.44 19.46 -7.23
N SER A 93 -14.50 18.31 -6.57
CA SER A 93 -14.32 17.00 -7.18
C SER A 93 -15.46 16.64 -8.12
N GLN A 94 -15.17 15.97 -9.21
CA GLN A 94 -16.18 15.38 -10.10
C GLN A 94 -16.81 14.10 -9.51
N SER A 95 -16.06 13.38 -8.69
CA SER A 95 -16.53 12.25 -7.89
C SER A 95 -16.33 12.57 -6.40
N PRO A 96 -17.32 13.21 -5.72
CA PRO A 96 -17.24 13.54 -4.31
C PRO A 96 -17.13 12.31 -3.39
N GLY A 97 -17.69 11.16 -3.81
CA GLY A 97 -17.60 9.90 -3.09
C GLY A 97 -16.17 9.37 -3.00
N ASP A 98 -15.44 9.41 -4.12
CA ASP A 98 -14.04 9.01 -4.16
C ASP A 98 -13.16 9.98 -3.36
N ALA A 99 -13.46 11.28 -3.45
CA ALA A 99 -12.75 12.29 -2.67
C ALA A 99 -12.94 12.08 -1.15
N LEU A 100 -14.13 11.69 -0.72
CA LEU A 100 -14.40 11.34 0.67
C LEU A 100 -13.61 10.08 1.08
N SER A 101 -13.64 9.03 0.27
CA SER A 101 -12.94 7.76 0.55
C SER A 101 -11.44 7.94 0.65
N GLY A 102 -10.82 8.66 -0.29
CA GLY A 102 -9.39 8.95 -0.25
C GLY A 102 -8.98 9.88 0.89
N SER A 103 -9.85 10.81 1.31
CA SER A 103 -9.64 11.64 2.50
C SER A 103 -9.70 10.80 3.78
N ASN A 104 -10.60 9.83 3.85
CA ASN A 104 -10.70 8.89 4.95
C ASN A 104 -9.48 7.96 5.05
N LEU A 105 -8.93 7.53 3.91
CA LEU A 105 -7.68 6.77 3.87
C LEU A 105 -6.49 7.62 4.38
N ALA A 106 -6.42 8.89 4.00
CA ALA A 106 -5.42 9.81 4.54
C ALA A 106 -5.59 10.03 6.05
N LEU A 107 -6.84 10.09 6.54
CA LEU A 107 -7.14 10.14 7.98
C LEU A 107 -6.66 8.88 8.71
N LEU A 108 -6.88 7.68 8.16
CA LEU A 108 -6.32 6.45 8.71
C LEU A 108 -4.79 6.56 8.89
N TYR A 109 -4.07 7.01 7.88
CA TYR A 109 -2.61 7.15 7.96
C TYR A 109 -2.16 8.20 8.96
N PHE A 110 -2.94 9.26 9.15
CA PHE A 110 -2.71 10.21 10.23
C PHE A 110 -2.88 9.56 11.61
N LEU A 111 -3.92 8.76 11.81
CA LEU A 111 -4.15 8.02 13.05
C LEU A 111 -2.99 7.04 13.32
N VAL A 112 -2.53 6.32 12.30
CA VAL A 112 -1.34 5.46 12.34
C VAL A 112 -0.11 6.28 12.76
N PHE A 113 0.16 7.39 12.08
CA PHE A 113 1.29 8.26 12.41
C PHE A 113 1.21 8.81 13.85
N ALA A 114 0.02 9.22 14.30
CA ALA A 114 -0.23 9.67 15.65
C ALA A 114 -0.01 8.56 16.69
N ALA A 115 -0.46 7.34 16.43
CA ALA A 115 -0.31 6.19 17.31
C ALA A 115 1.17 5.89 17.64
N PHE A 116 2.07 6.10 16.70
CA PHE A 116 3.49 5.89 16.89
C PHE A 116 4.24 7.17 17.33
N SER A 117 3.73 8.37 17.04
CA SER A 117 4.40 9.61 17.39
C SER A 117 4.10 10.09 18.82
N ILE A 118 2.97 9.69 19.42
CA ILE A 118 2.56 10.09 20.77
C ILE A 118 3.35 9.37 21.87
N PRO A 119 3.52 8.02 21.85
CA PRO A 119 4.24 7.31 22.89
C PRO A 119 5.70 7.72 23.00
N ARG A 120 6.28 7.49 24.17
CA ARG A 120 7.71 7.59 24.40
C ARG A 120 8.34 6.22 24.27
N TRP A 121 9.11 6.04 23.22
CA TRP A 121 9.70 4.76 22.91
C TRP A 121 11.02 4.55 23.62
N ARG A 122 11.17 3.37 24.25
CA ARG A 122 12.46 2.84 24.68
C ARG A 122 13.04 1.96 23.57
N PRO A 123 14.37 1.90 23.37
CA PRO A 123 14.98 1.11 22.30
C PRO A 123 14.53 -0.37 22.29
N ARG A 124 14.32 -0.97 23.47
CA ARG A 124 13.83 -2.35 23.60
C ARG A 124 12.40 -2.53 23.10
N GLN A 125 11.53 -1.54 23.29
CA GLN A 125 10.15 -1.60 22.80
C GLN A 125 10.12 -1.45 21.27
N VAL A 126 10.92 -0.55 20.72
CA VAL A 126 11.07 -0.42 19.26
C VAL A 126 11.59 -1.73 18.65
N ALA A 127 12.64 -2.30 19.26
CA ALA A 127 13.17 -3.59 18.85
C ALA A 127 12.10 -4.70 18.87
N ALA A 128 11.30 -4.77 19.93
CA ALA A 128 10.22 -5.76 20.06
C ALA A 128 9.15 -5.58 18.96
N ILE A 129 8.71 -4.34 18.67
CA ILE A 129 7.73 -4.04 17.61
C ILE A 129 8.29 -4.44 16.25
N LEU A 130 9.53 -4.06 15.93
CA LEU A 130 10.13 -4.37 14.63
C LEU A 130 10.31 -5.89 14.45
N VAL A 131 10.75 -6.61 15.50
CA VAL A 131 10.87 -8.06 15.47
C VAL A 131 9.49 -8.72 15.32
N LEU A 132 8.50 -8.29 16.13
CA LEU A 132 7.14 -8.84 16.07
C LEU A 132 6.53 -8.66 14.67
N TYR A 133 6.61 -7.46 14.09
CA TYR A 133 6.14 -7.20 12.73
C TYR A 133 6.86 -8.08 11.70
N THR A 134 8.20 -8.11 11.75
CA THR A 134 9.01 -8.89 10.80
C THR A 134 8.70 -10.38 10.87
N LEU A 135 8.55 -10.94 12.09
CA LEU A 135 8.20 -12.35 12.27
C LEU A 135 6.76 -12.63 11.85
N ALA A 136 5.82 -11.73 12.10
CA ALA A 136 4.42 -11.92 11.71
C ALA A 136 4.27 -11.98 10.17
N ILE A 137 4.92 -11.05 9.44
CA ILE A 137 4.96 -11.15 7.96
C ILE A 137 5.74 -12.37 7.50
N GLY A 138 6.82 -12.73 8.22
CA GLY A 138 7.58 -13.97 7.98
C GLY A 138 6.73 -15.23 8.14
N VAL A 139 5.81 -15.27 9.12
CA VAL A 139 4.85 -16.37 9.29
C VAL A 139 3.89 -16.46 8.10
N ILE A 140 3.32 -15.32 7.65
CA ILE A 140 2.49 -15.30 6.44
C ILE A 140 3.26 -15.91 5.26
N GLY A 141 4.49 -15.44 5.03
CA GLY A 141 5.34 -15.96 3.95
C GLY A 141 5.67 -17.46 4.10
N ALA A 142 5.94 -17.93 5.33
CA ALA A 142 6.21 -19.34 5.60
C ALA A 142 4.99 -20.23 5.32
N LEU A 143 3.79 -19.77 5.73
CA LEU A 143 2.52 -20.48 5.43
C LEU A 143 2.30 -20.60 3.92
N MET A 144 2.54 -19.54 3.17
CA MET A 144 2.44 -19.57 1.69
C MET A 144 3.43 -20.56 1.08
N LEU A 145 4.68 -20.59 1.52
CA LEU A 145 5.67 -21.56 1.03
C LEU A 145 5.29 -23.00 1.39
N ILE A 146 4.69 -23.23 2.55
CA ILE A 146 4.17 -24.55 2.98
C ILE A 146 2.98 -24.95 2.09
N GLU A 147 2.05 -24.05 1.83
CA GLU A 147 0.90 -24.28 0.95
C GLU A 147 1.36 -24.61 -0.47
N MET A 148 2.32 -23.85 -1.01
CA MET A 148 2.96 -24.17 -2.28
C MET A 148 3.58 -25.58 -2.28
N ALA A 149 4.37 -25.91 -1.27
CA ALA A 149 5.04 -27.21 -1.16
C ALA A 149 4.07 -28.39 -1.08
N GLY A 150 2.87 -28.16 -0.55
CA GLY A 150 1.77 -29.11 -0.46
C GLY A 150 0.91 -29.22 -1.73
N GLY A 151 1.07 -28.32 -2.69
CA GLY A 151 0.30 -28.32 -3.95
C GLY A 151 -1.17 -27.95 -3.80
N GLN A 152 -1.56 -27.39 -2.65
CA GLN A 152 -2.94 -27.00 -2.37
C GLN A 152 -3.19 -25.54 -2.76
N SER A 153 -4.39 -25.25 -3.25
CA SER A 153 -4.87 -23.87 -3.53
C SER A 153 -3.94 -23.02 -4.42
N ILE A 154 -3.11 -23.64 -5.25
CA ILE A 154 -2.09 -22.94 -6.06
C ILE A 154 -2.72 -21.86 -6.95
N THR A 155 -3.90 -22.10 -7.51
CA THR A 155 -4.62 -21.12 -8.33
C THR A 155 -5.09 -19.90 -7.54
N ALA A 156 -5.26 -20.01 -6.23
CA ALA A 156 -5.57 -18.87 -5.36
C ALA A 156 -4.32 -18.04 -5.00
N LEU A 157 -3.14 -18.68 -4.97
CA LEU A 157 -1.89 -17.97 -4.69
C LEU A 157 -1.37 -17.18 -5.89
N PHE A 158 -1.66 -17.64 -7.11
CA PHE A 158 -1.08 -17.09 -8.34
C PHE A 158 -2.14 -16.63 -9.34
N SER A 159 -1.85 -15.54 -10.03
CA SER A 159 -2.52 -15.11 -11.24
C SER A 159 -1.47 -14.91 -12.32
N GLU A 160 -1.69 -15.41 -13.52
CA GLU A 160 -0.74 -15.34 -14.64
C GLU A 160 0.69 -15.81 -14.27
N GLY A 161 0.81 -16.81 -13.39
CA GLY A 161 2.10 -17.31 -12.90
C GLY A 161 2.85 -16.36 -11.96
N ARG A 162 2.21 -15.30 -11.51
CA ARG A 162 2.74 -14.29 -10.60
C ARG A 162 2.06 -14.41 -9.24
N LEU A 163 2.80 -14.21 -8.16
CA LEU A 163 2.28 -14.30 -6.80
C LEU A 163 1.30 -13.15 -6.52
N LEU A 164 0.00 -13.47 -6.44
CA LEU A 164 -1.08 -12.51 -6.21
C LEU A 164 -1.33 -12.26 -4.72
N THR A 165 -1.40 -13.35 -3.93
CA THR A 165 -1.58 -13.25 -2.47
C THR A 165 -0.25 -12.94 -1.76
N PRO A 166 -0.26 -12.35 -0.55
CA PRO A 166 -1.41 -12.04 0.30
C PRO A 166 -2.04 -10.67 0.05
N THR A 167 -1.44 -9.80 -0.78
CA THR A 167 -1.86 -8.40 -0.89
C THR A 167 -2.76 -8.12 -2.11
N GLY A 168 -3.16 -9.13 -2.87
CA GLY A 168 -4.01 -8.96 -4.06
C GLY A 168 -3.32 -8.23 -5.23
N TYR A 169 -2.05 -7.86 -5.08
CA TYR A 169 -1.31 -7.13 -6.11
C TYR A 169 0.18 -7.50 -6.13
N PHE A 170 0.68 -7.85 -7.29
CA PHE A 170 2.05 -8.36 -7.47
C PHE A 170 3.14 -7.42 -6.96
N ASN A 171 3.05 -6.12 -7.26
CA ASN A 171 4.09 -5.17 -6.88
C ASN A 171 4.06 -4.87 -5.38
N SER A 172 2.87 -4.87 -4.75
CA SER A 172 2.75 -4.73 -3.30
C SER A 172 3.32 -5.93 -2.56
N ASN A 173 3.15 -7.16 -3.09
CA ASN A 173 3.80 -8.35 -2.56
C ASN A 173 5.33 -8.23 -2.61
N ALA A 174 5.88 -7.83 -3.76
CA ALA A 174 7.31 -7.61 -3.89
C ALA A 174 7.82 -6.54 -2.89
N ALA A 175 7.08 -5.45 -2.70
CA ALA A 175 7.45 -4.39 -1.76
C ALA A 175 7.35 -4.84 -0.29
N LEU A 176 6.27 -5.55 0.09
CA LEU A 176 6.05 -6.07 1.43
C LEU A 176 7.18 -7.02 1.84
N PHE A 177 7.47 -8.01 0.99
CA PHE A 177 8.50 -8.99 1.26
C PHE A 177 9.92 -8.41 1.17
N ASN A 178 10.17 -7.44 0.27
CA ASN A 178 11.45 -6.72 0.24
C ASN A 178 11.68 -5.90 1.53
N ALA A 179 10.68 -5.15 2.00
CA ALA A 179 10.77 -4.41 3.26
C ALA A 179 11.01 -5.35 4.46
N THR A 180 10.33 -6.50 4.49
CA THR A 180 10.50 -7.54 5.50
C THR A 180 11.90 -8.14 5.46
N ALA A 181 12.43 -8.45 4.28
CA ALA A 181 13.79 -8.97 4.11
C ALA A 181 14.85 -7.97 4.64
N LEU A 182 14.71 -6.68 4.31
CA LEU A 182 15.61 -5.64 4.79
C LEU A 182 15.56 -5.47 6.31
N LEU A 183 14.35 -5.47 6.91
CA LEU A 183 14.18 -5.45 8.37
C LEU A 183 14.84 -6.68 9.01
N ALA A 184 14.56 -7.86 8.50
CA ALA A 184 15.07 -9.12 9.01
C ALA A 184 16.61 -9.18 8.98
N VAL A 185 17.23 -8.79 7.85
CA VAL A 185 18.68 -8.68 7.73
C VAL A 185 19.24 -7.70 8.75
N ALA A 186 18.68 -6.48 8.83
CA ALA A 186 19.19 -5.44 9.71
C ALA A 186 19.08 -5.84 11.20
N LEU A 187 17.96 -6.45 11.60
CA LEU A 187 17.73 -6.95 12.95
C LEU A 187 18.66 -8.14 13.28
N SER A 188 18.92 -9.06 12.35
CA SER A 188 19.80 -10.22 12.55
C SER A 188 21.23 -9.83 12.93
N THR A 189 21.66 -8.63 12.55
CA THR A 189 23.02 -8.12 12.86
C THR A 189 23.18 -7.68 14.31
N ARG A 190 22.09 -7.59 15.08
CA ARG A 190 22.11 -7.05 16.44
C ARG A 190 22.51 -8.13 17.43
N ARG A 191 23.63 -7.90 18.13
CA ARG A 191 24.17 -8.83 19.15
C ARG A 191 23.32 -8.90 20.40
N GLU A 192 22.45 -7.89 20.58
CA GLU A 192 21.50 -7.80 21.69
C GLU A 192 20.40 -8.88 21.60
N PHE A 193 20.23 -9.52 20.45
CA PHE A 193 19.26 -10.58 20.24
C PHE A 193 19.89 -11.98 20.45
N PRO A 194 19.07 -12.96 20.92
CA PRO A 194 19.48 -14.34 21.02
C PRO A 194 19.95 -14.91 19.67
N VAL A 195 20.92 -15.80 19.70
CA VAL A 195 21.56 -16.38 18.52
C VAL A 195 20.53 -17.04 17.59
N LEU A 196 19.59 -17.81 18.16
CA LEU A 196 18.53 -18.49 17.41
C LEU A 196 17.61 -17.48 16.70
N LEU A 197 17.23 -16.38 17.36
CA LEU A 197 16.41 -15.33 16.75
C LEU A 197 17.14 -14.69 15.56
N ARG A 198 18.44 -14.51 15.66
CA ARG A 198 19.24 -13.93 14.56
C ARG A 198 19.28 -14.86 13.35
N GLY A 199 19.41 -16.18 13.58
CA GLY A 199 19.30 -17.19 12.52
C GLY A 199 17.89 -17.22 11.90
N LEU A 200 16.84 -17.17 12.73
CA LEU A 200 15.46 -17.14 12.27
C LEU A 200 15.16 -15.91 11.40
N LEU A 201 15.66 -14.75 11.80
CA LEU A 201 15.52 -13.52 11.00
C LEU A 201 16.21 -13.64 9.62
N LEU A 202 17.35 -14.31 9.53
CA LEU A 202 17.99 -14.58 8.22
C LEU A 202 17.17 -15.55 7.36
N ALA A 203 16.55 -16.57 7.96
CA ALA A 203 15.63 -17.45 7.25
C ALA A 203 14.39 -16.71 6.75
N VAL A 204 13.80 -15.84 7.58
CA VAL A 204 12.70 -14.94 7.17
C VAL A 204 13.13 -14.04 6.00
N ALA A 205 14.34 -13.50 6.04
CA ALA A 205 14.87 -12.70 4.95
C ALA A 205 14.97 -13.52 3.63
N CYS A 206 15.43 -14.76 3.71
CA CYS A 206 15.54 -15.66 2.55
C CYS A 206 14.16 -15.94 1.94
N GLY A 207 13.21 -16.45 2.74
CA GLY A 207 11.86 -16.74 2.27
C GLY A 207 11.12 -15.50 1.73
N SER A 208 11.37 -14.33 2.35
CA SER A 208 10.82 -13.06 1.83
C SER A 208 11.43 -12.69 0.46
N LEU A 209 12.72 -12.91 0.22
CA LEU A 209 13.32 -12.70 -1.10
C LEU A 209 12.75 -13.67 -2.13
N ASP A 210 12.54 -14.93 -1.78
CA ASP A 210 11.94 -15.93 -2.66
C ASP A 210 10.52 -15.49 -3.08
N LEU A 211 9.69 -15.04 -2.14
CA LEU A 211 8.34 -14.55 -2.41
C LEU A 211 8.34 -13.24 -3.23
N ALA A 212 9.32 -12.37 -3.01
CA ALA A 212 9.49 -11.16 -3.85
C ALA A 212 9.85 -11.52 -5.30
N VAL A 213 10.67 -12.58 -5.52
CA VAL A 213 10.96 -13.10 -6.86
C VAL A 213 9.71 -13.69 -7.51
N LEU A 214 8.90 -14.49 -6.78
CA LEU A 214 7.64 -15.06 -7.27
C LEU A 214 6.61 -13.99 -7.68
N ALA A 215 6.65 -12.82 -7.09
CA ALA A 215 5.78 -11.71 -7.47
C ALA A 215 6.09 -11.14 -8.88
N GLN A 216 7.24 -11.46 -9.47
CA GLN A 216 7.63 -11.03 -10.82
C GLN A 216 7.45 -9.52 -11.08
N SER A 217 7.74 -8.69 -10.06
CA SER A 217 7.56 -7.24 -10.14
C SER A 217 8.74 -6.56 -10.83
N ARG A 218 8.51 -6.04 -12.03
CA ARG A 218 9.48 -5.21 -12.76
C ARG A 218 9.85 -3.94 -11.99
N GLY A 219 8.84 -3.30 -11.38
CA GLY A 219 9.03 -2.12 -10.54
C GLY A 219 9.98 -2.37 -9.37
N TRP A 220 9.82 -3.53 -8.70
CA TRP A 220 10.74 -3.94 -7.64
C TRP A 220 12.17 -4.10 -8.15
N LEU A 221 12.37 -4.84 -9.24
CA LEU A 221 13.69 -5.09 -9.78
C LEU A 221 14.39 -3.79 -10.20
N PHE A 222 13.67 -2.88 -10.86
CA PHE A 222 14.16 -1.59 -11.29
C PHE A 222 14.55 -0.69 -10.11
N THR A 223 13.75 -0.67 -9.04
CA THR A 223 13.99 0.18 -7.87
C THR A 223 14.94 -0.43 -6.86
N LEU A 224 15.20 -1.75 -6.91
CA LEU A 224 16.02 -2.47 -5.95
C LEU A 224 17.41 -1.87 -5.73
N PRO A 225 18.18 -1.47 -6.76
CA PRO A 225 19.51 -0.84 -6.56
C PRO A 225 19.41 0.44 -5.71
N PHE A 226 18.42 1.30 -5.98
CA PHE A 226 18.20 2.55 -5.24
C PHE A 226 17.77 2.28 -3.80
N VAL A 227 16.89 1.30 -3.60
CA VAL A 227 16.46 0.83 -2.28
C VAL A 227 17.65 0.31 -1.48
N LEU A 228 18.51 -0.51 -2.07
CA LEU A 228 19.70 -1.05 -1.38
C LEU A 228 20.69 0.07 -0.99
N VAL A 229 20.95 1.02 -1.88
CA VAL A 229 21.81 2.18 -1.57
C VAL A 229 21.24 2.99 -0.41
N ALA A 230 19.94 3.31 -0.44
CA ALA A 230 19.27 4.05 0.61
C ALA A 230 19.20 3.25 1.93
N ALA A 231 18.92 1.94 1.86
CA ALA A 231 18.91 1.06 3.02
C ALA A 231 20.29 0.99 3.70
N ILE A 232 21.38 0.85 2.92
CA ILE A 232 22.76 0.91 3.44
C ILE A 232 23.05 2.27 4.08
N ALA A 233 22.52 3.38 3.54
CA ALA A 233 22.71 4.71 4.11
C ALA A 233 22.03 4.88 5.47
N VAL A 234 20.83 4.30 5.66
CA VAL A 234 20.08 4.39 6.92
C VAL A 234 20.43 3.29 7.92
N CYS A 235 20.94 2.12 7.47
CA CYS A 235 21.35 1.05 8.35
C CYS A 235 22.51 1.43 9.27
N PRO A 236 22.45 1.03 10.55
CA PRO A 236 23.63 1.00 11.41
C PRO A 236 24.56 -0.13 10.95
N ASP A 237 25.85 -0.01 11.25
CA ASP A 237 26.84 -1.07 10.95
C ASP A 237 26.76 -1.62 9.52
N ARG A 238 26.85 -0.71 8.54
CA ARG A 238 26.65 -0.97 7.09
C ARG A 238 27.34 -2.23 6.58
N LEU A 239 28.64 -2.41 6.89
CA LEU A 239 29.41 -3.59 6.47
C LEU A 239 28.84 -4.89 7.03
N ARG A 240 28.40 -4.88 8.29
CA ARG A 240 27.83 -6.03 8.93
C ARG A 240 26.45 -6.38 8.36
N SER A 241 25.64 -5.38 8.08
CA SER A 241 24.34 -5.58 7.42
C SER A 241 24.51 -6.10 6.00
N THR A 242 25.44 -5.56 5.24
CA THR A 242 25.78 -6.06 3.88
C THR A 242 26.29 -7.51 3.91
N ALA A 243 27.19 -7.83 4.85
CA ALA A 243 27.69 -9.20 5.01
C ALA A 243 26.57 -10.18 5.42
N ALA A 244 25.67 -9.76 6.34
CA ALA A 244 24.55 -10.58 6.75
C ALA A 244 23.55 -10.82 5.62
N ALA A 245 23.39 -9.87 4.70
CA ALA A 245 22.50 -9.98 3.54
C ALA A 245 22.98 -11.03 2.53
N LEU A 246 24.29 -11.37 2.51
CA LEU A 246 24.84 -12.33 1.55
C LEU A 246 24.23 -13.72 1.73
N LEU A 247 24.02 -14.18 2.96
CA LEU A 247 23.50 -15.52 3.22
C LEU A 247 22.08 -15.71 2.68
N PRO A 248 21.06 -14.87 3.03
CA PRO A 248 19.73 -15.00 2.42
C PRO A 248 19.73 -14.71 0.91
N ALA A 249 20.58 -13.82 0.39
CA ALA A 249 20.68 -13.58 -1.05
C ALA A 249 21.25 -14.81 -1.80
N LEU A 250 22.25 -15.48 -1.26
CA LEU A 250 22.75 -16.76 -1.80
C LEU A 250 21.68 -17.85 -1.73
N GLY A 251 20.93 -17.92 -0.63
CA GLY A 251 19.78 -18.83 -0.52
C GLY A 251 18.77 -18.60 -1.63
N ALA A 252 18.32 -17.36 -1.81
CA ALA A 252 17.37 -17.00 -2.87
C ALA A 252 17.96 -17.29 -4.28
N LEU A 253 19.25 -17.12 -4.48
CA LEU A 253 19.91 -17.47 -5.74
C LEU A 253 19.89 -18.98 -6.01
N VAL A 254 20.05 -19.81 -4.99
CA VAL A 254 19.91 -21.28 -5.10
C VAL A 254 18.49 -21.68 -5.49
N ALA A 255 17.48 -21.00 -4.95
CA ALA A 255 16.07 -21.22 -5.26
C ALA A 255 15.62 -20.53 -6.58
N ALA A 256 16.45 -19.65 -7.18
CA ALA A 256 16.02 -18.77 -8.25
C ALA A 256 15.41 -19.50 -9.45
N ARG A 257 16.04 -20.60 -9.93
CA ARG A 257 15.52 -21.33 -11.08
C ARG A 257 14.15 -21.96 -10.84
N PRO A 258 13.90 -22.74 -9.78
CA PRO A 258 12.55 -23.22 -9.44
C PRO A 258 11.52 -22.10 -9.29
N LEU A 259 11.90 -20.94 -8.72
CA LEU A 259 11.00 -19.79 -8.56
C LEU A 259 10.61 -19.18 -9.94
N LEU A 260 11.55 -19.07 -10.85
CA LEU A 260 11.29 -18.56 -12.21
C LEU A 260 10.49 -19.56 -13.06
N ASP A 261 10.66 -20.87 -12.86
CA ASP A 261 9.91 -21.92 -13.55
C ASP A 261 8.39 -21.81 -13.28
N VAL A 262 7.96 -21.24 -12.16
CA VAL A 262 6.54 -21.00 -11.84
C VAL A 262 5.89 -20.07 -12.88
N TYR A 263 6.55 -18.96 -13.21
CA TYR A 263 6.06 -18.04 -14.24
C TYR A 263 6.08 -18.68 -15.63
N GLN A 264 7.12 -19.41 -15.96
CA GLN A 264 7.24 -20.10 -17.24
C GLN A 264 6.17 -21.18 -17.45
N ALA A 265 5.69 -21.80 -16.37
CA ALA A 265 4.62 -22.79 -16.42
C ALA A 265 3.28 -22.23 -16.94
N THR A 266 3.07 -20.91 -16.85
CA THR A 266 1.85 -20.23 -17.34
C THR A 266 2.05 -19.51 -18.66
N THR A 267 3.28 -19.18 -19.03
CA THR A 267 3.61 -18.41 -20.24
C THR A 267 4.32 -19.23 -21.31
N GLY A 268 4.65 -20.50 -21.02
CA GLY A 268 5.31 -21.43 -21.94
C GLY A 268 4.40 -21.92 -23.06
N ALA A 269 4.94 -22.79 -23.94
CA ALA A 269 4.23 -23.29 -25.12
C ALA A 269 2.94 -24.10 -24.81
N HIS A 270 2.83 -24.69 -23.65
CA HIS A 270 1.68 -25.50 -23.19
C HIS A 270 1.32 -25.19 -21.73
N PRO A 271 0.68 -24.03 -21.46
CA PRO A 271 0.29 -23.66 -20.11
C PRO A 271 -0.84 -24.57 -19.60
N THR A 272 -0.62 -25.21 -18.45
CA THR A 272 -1.64 -26.04 -17.77
C THR A 272 -1.63 -25.78 -16.28
N ALA A 273 -2.79 -25.94 -15.64
CA ALA A 273 -2.88 -25.83 -14.18
C ALA A 273 -1.98 -26.87 -13.46
N ALA A 274 -1.83 -28.06 -14.05
CA ALA A 274 -0.94 -29.11 -13.50
C ALA A 274 0.54 -28.72 -13.60
N ALA A 275 0.97 -28.06 -14.69
CA ALA A 275 2.33 -27.54 -14.83
C ALA A 275 2.62 -26.46 -13.80
N LEU A 276 1.68 -25.53 -13.60
CA LEU A 276 1.79 -24.48 -12.55
C LEU A 276 1.89 -25.13 -11.16
N THR A 277 1.00 -26.08 -10.84
CA THR A 277 1.00 -26.76 -9.55
C THR A 277 2.34 -27.48 -9.30
N SER A 278 2.82 -28.25 -10.26
CA SER A 278 4.09 -28.99 -10.10
C SER A 278 5.32 -28.09 -10.02
N ALA A 279 5.31 -26.93 -10.69
CA ALA A 279 6.35 -25.93 -10.60
C ALA A 279 6.33 -25.22 -9.22
N ALA A 280 5.13 -24.83 -8.75
CA ALA A 280 4.93 -24.21 -7.45
C ALA A 280 5.32 -25.14 -6.30
N GLU A 281 4.95 -26.42 -6.35
CA GLU A 281 5.37 -27.43 -5.37
C GLU A 281 6.90 -27.54 -5.26
N ARG A 282 7.59 -27.66 -6.40
CA ARG A 282 9.04 -27.69 -6.42
C ARG A 282 9.66 -26.42 -5.83
N ALA A 283 9.17 -25.26 -6.24
CA ALA A 283 9.63 -23.98 -5.73
C ALA A 283 9.44 -23.88 -4.22
N GLY A 284 8.25 -24.21 -3.71
CA GLY A 284 7.95 -24.19 -2.28
C GLY A 284 8.84 -25.13 -1.46
N ARG A 285 8.99 -26.39 -1.91
CA ARG A 285 9.86 -27.38 -1.23
C ARG A 285 11.32 -26.94 -1.20
N ILE A 286 11.85 -26.43 -2.31
CA ILE A 286 13.24 -25.96 -2.38
C ILE A 286 13.42 -24.71 -1.53
N SER A 287 12.52 -23.73 -1.57
CA SER A 287 12.56 -22.54 -0.72
C SER A 287 12.54 -22.89 0.77
N LEU A 288 11.67 -23.83 1.20
CA LEU A 288 11.64 -24.28 2.60
C LEU A 288 12.94 -24.95 3.03
N LEU A 289 13.52 -25.83 2.20
CA LEU A 289 14.80 -26.48 2.48
C LEU A 289 15.94 -25.46 2.55
N VAL A 290 15.98 -24.50 1.65
CA VAL A 290 16.97 -23.40 1.65
C VAL A 290 16.79 -22.50 2.87
N CYS A 291 15.54 -22.13 3.24
CA CYS A 291 15.27 -21.37 4.46
C CYS A 291 15.71 -22.13 5.73
N ALA A 292 15.50 -23.44 5.79
CA ALA A 292 16.00 -24.28 6.89
C ALA A 292 17.53 -24.29 6.95
N ALA A 293 18.21 -24.42 5.81
CA ALA A 293 19.67 -24.34 5.74
C ALA A 293 20.18 -22.95 6.17
N VAL A 294 19.52 -21.86 5.71
CA VAL A 294 19.84 -20.48 6.12
C VAL A 294 19.62 -20.27 7.61
N LEU A 295 18.57 -20.86 8.21
CA LEU A 295 18.33 -20.85 9.65
C LEU A 295 19.51 -21.48 10.41
N LEU A 296 19.93 -22.69 10.02
CA LEU A 296 21.02 -23.43 10.69
C LEU A 296 22.38 -22.71 10.53
N ILE A 297 22.73 -22.35 9.29
CA ILE A 297 23.99 -21.65 9.00
C ILE A 297 23.98 -20.27 9.66
N GLY A 298 22.88 -19.53 9.56
CA GLY A 298 22.71 -18.21 10.18
C GLY A 298 22.84 -18.27 11.71
N THR A 299 22.27 -19.30 12.35
CA THR A 299 22.39 -19.52 13.79
C THR A 299 23.84 -19.82 14.16
N LEU A 300 24.53 -20.67 13.40
CA LEU A 300 25.96 -20.98 13.63
C LEU A 300 26.83 -19.72 13.47
N LEU A 301 26.63 -18.95 12.40
CA LEU A 301 27.36 -17.68 12.18
C LEU A 301 27.08 -16.68 13.29
N ALA A 302 25.84 -16.60 13.78
CA ALA A 302 25.48 -15.74 14.91
C ALA A 302 26.13 -16.20 16.21
N ALA A 303 26.28 -17.52 16.44
CA ALA A 303 26.98 -18.08 17.58
C ALA A 303 28.51 -17.81 17.53
N LEU A 304 29.09 -17.94 16.35
CA LEU A 304 30.51 -17.59 16.12
C LEU A 304 30.73 -16.07 16.34
N ASP A 305 29.86 -15.24 15.80
CA ASP A 305 29.92 -13.78 15.98
C ASP A 305 29.76 -13.36 17.46
N ALA A 306 29.00 -14.12 18.26
CA ALA A 306 28.87 -13.86 19.69
C ALA A 306 30.13 -14.20 20.48
N ARG A 307 30.91 -15.21 20.05
CA ARG A 307 32.15 -15.70 20.70
C ARG A 307 33.38 -14.90 20.25
N VAL A 308 33.44 -14.52 18.98
CA VAL A 308 34.60 -13.82 18.41
C VAL A 308 34.40 -12.31 18.57
N ARG A 309 35.24 -11.66 19.37
CA ARG A 309 35.39 -10.20 19.30
C ARG A 309 36.09 -9.90 17.99
N GLY A 310 35.32 -9.60 16.95
CA GLY A 310 35.86 -9.24 15.63
C GLY A 310 36.90 -8.14 15.73
N PRO A 311 37.91 -8.11 14.84
CA PRO A 311 38.95 -7.09 14.84
C PRO A 311 38.29 -5.71 14.75
N GLN A 312 38.70 -4.81 15.63
CA GLN A 312 38.29 -3.40 15.58
C GLN A 312 38.97 -2.78 14.36
N LEU A 313 38.27 -2.85 13.21
CA LEU A 313 38.77 -2.21 11.97
C LEU A 313 38.86 -0.69 12.22
N SER A 314 40.02 -0.14 11.89
CA SER A 314 40.19 1.30 11.88
C SER A 314 39.19 1.98 10.92
N PRO A 315 38.84 3.24 11.16
CA PRO A 315 37.93 3.98 10.27
C PRO A 315 38.37 3.98 8.80
N SER A 316 39.70 4.04 8.57
CA SER A 316 40.30 3.96 7.23
C SER A 316 40.09 2.60 6.57
N ARG A 317 40.36 1.51 7.29
CA ARG A 317 40.10 0.14 6.78
C ARG A 317 38.65 -0.12 6.49
N ARG A 318 37.72 0.36 7.36
CA ARG A 318 36.27 0.28 7.12
C ARG A 318 35.85 1.00 5.84
N ARG A 319 36.43 2.19 5.60
CA ARG A 319 36.18 2.94 4.34
C ARG A 319 36.76 2.19 3.14
N ALA A 320 37.98 1.70 3.23
CA ALA A 320 38.63 0.97 2.13
C ALA A 320 37.83 -0.30 1.75
N ILE A 321 37.39 -1.10 2.75
CA ILE A 321 36.55 -2.28 2.52
C ILE A 321 35.23 -1.86 1.91
N GLY A 322 34.55 -0.82 2.47
CA GLY A 322 33.28 -0.33 1.93
C GLY A 322 33.40 0.16 0.48
N THR A 323 34.47 0.89 0.14
CA THR A 323 34.73 1.31 -1.21
C THR A 323 35.04 0.11 -2.12
N GLY A 324 35.83 -0.86 -1.66
CA GLY A 324 36.12 -2.09 -2.42
C GLY A 324 34.84 -2.90 -2.72
N VAL A 325 33.97 -3.06 -1.74
CA VAL A 325 32.67 -3.73 -1.94
C VAL A 325 31.78 -2.93 -2.91
N ALA A 326 31.70 -1.61 -2.78
CA ALA A 326 30.92 -0.78 -3.69
C ALA A 326 31.47 -0.86 -5.14
N VAL A 327 32.78 -0.82 -5.33
CA VAL A 327 33.41 -0.99 -6.63
C VAL A 327 33.14 -2.38 -7.20
N LEU A 328 33.23 -3.43 -6.37
CA LEU A 328 32.94 -4.80 -6.80
C LEU A 328 31.48 -4.96 -7.23
N VAL A 329 30.52 -4.42 -6.46
CA VAL A 329 29.10 -4.46 -6.81
C VAL A 329 28.84 -3.71 -8.11
N LEU A 330 29.44 -2.53 -8.29
CA LEU A 330 29.33 -1.77 -9.53
C LEU A 330 29.97 -2.51 -10.72
N ALA A 331 31.15 -3.13 -10.52
CA ALA A 331 31.83 -3.90 -11.57
C ALA A 331 31.02 -5.16 -11.96
N VAL A 332 30.50 -5.90 -10.98
CA VAL A 332 29.62 -7.08 -11.22
C VAL A 332 28.32 -6.65 -11.88
N GLY A 333 27.70 -5.54 -11.42
CA GLY A 333 26.51 -4.98 -12.04
C GLY A 333 26.75 -4.53 -13.48
N ALA A 334 27.87 -3.85 -13.75
CA ALA A 334 28.24 -3.44 -15.10
C ALA A 334 28.55 -4.65 -16.01
N ALA A 335 29.32 -5.65 -15.51
CA ALA A 335 29.61 -6.88 -16.25
C ALA A 335 28.32 -7.68 -16.52
N GLY A 336 27.44 -7.86 -15.51
CA GLY A 336 26.13 -8.50 -15.67
C GLY A 336 25.24 -7.74 -16.65
N GLY A 337 25.23 -6.41 -16.58
CA GLY A 337 24.51 -5.53 -17.51
C GLY A 337 25.04 -5.65 -18.95
N THR A 338 26.37 -5.71 -19.17
CA THR A 338 26.92 -5.90 -20.51
C THR A 338 26.60 -7.27 -21.09
N VAL A 339 26.63 -8.32 -20.25
CA VAL A 339 26.24 -9.67 -20.67
C VAL A 339 24.75 -9.73 -20.99
N ALA A 340 23.90 -9.18 -20.12
CA ALA A 340 22.43 -9.16 -20.30
C ALA A 340 22.02 -8.32 -21.53
N THR A 341 22.81 -7.32 -21.91
CA THR A 341 22.57 -6.45 -23.08
C THR A 341 23.32 -6.89 -24.34
N HIS A 342 23.90 -8.07 -24.34
CA HIS A 342 24.72 -8.59 -25.45
C HIS A 342 25.76 -7.58 -25.93
N GLY A 343 26.35 -6.82 -25.03
CA GLY A 343 27.40 -5.82 -25.35
C GLY A 343 26.87 -4.46 -25.82
N HIS A 344 25.54 -4.24 -25.86
CA HIS A 344 24.92 -2.99 -26.33
C HIS A 344 24.04 -2.27 -25.28
N PRO A 345 24.62 -1.83 -24.12
CA PRO A 345 23.81 -1.26 -23.03
C PRO A 345 23.05 0.01 -23.44
N VAL A 346 23.61 0.87 -24.29
CA VAL A 346 22.93 2.10 -24.74
C VAL A 346 21.72 1.78 -25.63
N ARG A 347 21.89 0.81 -26.55
CA ARG A 347 20.79 0.35 -27.39
C ARG A 347 19.69 -0.30 -26.57
N PHE A 348 20.05 -1.15 -25.62
CA PHE A 348 19.12 -1.75 -24.68
C PHE A 348 18.33 -0.69 -23.91
N VAL A 349 18.98 0.32 -23.32
CA VAL A 349 18.30 1.43 -22.61
C VAL A 349 17.36 2.17 -23.55
N LYS A 350 17.75 2.44 -24.80
CA LYS A 350 16.92 3.12 -25.78
C LYS A 350 15.71 2.26 -26.19
N ASP A 351 15.91 0.97 -26.41
CA ASP A 351 14.83 0.04 -26.76
C ASP A 351 13.85 -0.11 -25.57
N GLN A 352 14.35 -0.19 -24.36
CA GLN A 352 13.53 -0.21 -23.15
C GLN A 352 12.77 1.11 -22.94
N TRP A 353 13.40 2.25 -23.21
CA TRP A 353 12.72 3.55 -23.17
C TRP A 353 11.60 3.65 -24.21
N ASN A 354 11.88 3.19 -25.44
CA ASN A 354 10.86 3.14 -26.50
C ASN A 354 9.70 2.19 -26.12
N GLY A 355 9.99 1.02 -25.54
CA GLY A 355 8.98 0.10 -25.03
C GLY A 355 8.15 0.69 -23.89
N PHE A 356 8.79 1.48 -23.01
CA PHE A 356 8.09 2.16 -21.90
C PHE A 356 7.17 3.27 -22.39
N THR A 357 7.59 4.04 -23.41
CA THR A 357 6.80 5.16 -23.97
C THR A 357 5.75 4.73 -24.99
N ASN A 358 5.90 3.55 -25.61
CA ASN A 358 4.97 2.99 -26.58
C ASN A 358 4.24 1.77 -26.00
N ALA A 359 3.02 1.96 -25.53
CA ALA A 359 2.25 0.98 -24.75
C ALA A 359 1.76 -0.28 -25.52
N SER A 360 2.17 -0.49 -26.77
CA SER A 360 1.59 -1.50 -27.69
C SER A 360 2.40 -2.79 -27.84
N ALA A 361 3.42 -3.07 -27.02
CA ALA A 361 4.27 -4.25 -27.17
C ALA A 361 3.78 -5.42 -26.28
N SER A 362 3.19 -6.44 -26.89
CA SER A 362 3.02 -7.77 -26.28
C SER A 362 4.39 -8.41 -26.04
N SER A 363 4.69 -8.85 -24.81
CA SER A 363 5.99 -9.42 -24.47
C SER A 363 6.03 -10.93 -24.74
N THR A 364 7.09 -11.37 -25.42
CA THR A 364 7.44 -12.79 -25.62
C THR A 364 8.57 -13.23 -24.67
N ALA A 365 8.84 -12.45 -23.61
CA ALA A 365 9.98 -12.71 -22.72
C ALA A 365 9.75 -13.95 -21.83
N ALA A 366 10.80 -14.73 -21.60
CA ALA A 366 10.81 -15.91 -20.73
C ALA A 366 10.55 -15.60 -19.25
N SER A 367 10.54 -14.32 -18.87
CA SER A 367 10.18 -13.81 -17.53
C SER A 367 9.53 -12.45 -17.68
N HIS A 368 8.56 -12.15 -16.82
CA HIS A 368 7.91 -10.83 -16.79
C HIS A 368 8.90 -9.68 -16.52
N PHE A 369 10.09 -9.97 -15.99
CA PHE A 369 11.15 -8.99 -15.81
C PHE A 369 11.75 -8.43 -17.11
N GLY A 370 11.52 -9.09 -18.25
CA GLY A 370 12.13 -8.73 -19.55
C GLY A 370 11.41 -7.65 -20.35
N ASP A 371 10.22 -7.21 -19.94
CA ASP A 371 9.41 -6.22 -20.66
C ASP A 371 9.10 -5.01 -19.78
N ILE A 372 9.19 -3.77 -20.31
CA ILE A 372 8.96 -2.51 -19.57
C ILE A 372 7.63 -1.83 -19.93
N GLY A 373 6.94 -2.24 -20.98
CA GLY A 373 5.62 -1.71 -21.37
C GLY A 373 4.57 -1.91 -20.28
N SER A 374 4.04 -0.83 -19.65
CA SER A 374 3.13 -0.95 -18.51
C SER A 374 2.02 0.11 -18.46
N GLY A 375 1.86 0.94 -19.51
CA GLY A 375 0.91 2.05 -19.47
C GLY A 375 1.24 3.18 -18.46
N ARG A 376 2.26 2.99 -17.60
CA ARG A 376 2.64 3.99 -16.57
C ARG A 376 3.03 5.33 -17.18
N TYR A 377 3.72 5.34 -18.31
CA TYR A 377 4.08 6.57 -19.00
C TYR A 377 2.85 7.39 -19.37
N ASP A 378 1.80 6.74 -19.89
CA ASP A 378 0.56 7.41 -20.23
C ASP A 378 -0.16 7.94 -18.98
N ALA A 379 -0.19 7.16 -17.89
CA ALA A 379 -0.73 7.61 -16.61
C ALA A 379 0.01 8.84 -16.07
N TRP A 380 1.35 8.85 -16.13
CA TRP A 380 2.15 9.99 -15.66
C TRP A 380 1.97 11.23 -16.52
N ARG A 381 1.89 11.07 -17.84
CA ARG A 381 1.58 12.16 -18.77
C ARG A 381 0.23 12.79 -18.43
N VAL A 382 -0.81 11.96 -18.31
CA VAL A 382 -2.16 12.45 -17.98
C VAL A 382 -2.22 13.07 -16.58
N ALA A 383 -1.48 12.52 -15.61
CA ALA A 383 -1.40 13.10 -14.27
C ALA A 383 -0.72 14.49 -14.27
N LEU A 384 0.33 14.65 -15.09
CA LEU A 384 0.99 15.93 -15.27
C LEU A 384 0.09 16.92 -15.99
N ASP A 385 -0.61 16.49 -17.04
CA ASP A 385 -1.59 17.32 -17.77
C ASP A 385 -2.71 17.79 -16.82
N ALA A 386 -3.20 16.88 -15.95
CA ALA A 386 -4.18 17.21 -14.91
C ALA A 386 -3.66 18.26 -13.92
N PHE A 387 -2.41 18.11 -13.45
CA PHE A 387 -1.78 19.11 -12.59
C PHE A 387 -1.63 20.46 -13.29
N LEU A 388 -1.20 20.49 -14.53
CA LEU A 388 -1.04 21.74 -15.28
C LEU A 388 -2.39 22.44 -15.55
N ALA A 389 -3.48 21.67 -15.73
CA ALA A 389 -4.83 22.20 -15.86
C ALA A 389 -5.40 22.72 -14.52
N HIS A 390 -5.04 22.09 -13.40
CA HIS A 390 -5.54 22.41 -12.06
C HIS A 390 -4.41 22.56 -11.03
N PRO A 391 -3.47 23.54 -11.19
CA PRO A 391 -2.21 23.52 -10.46
C PRO A 391 -2.34 23.79 -8.95
N ILE A 392 -3.36 24.49 -8.49
CA ILE A 392 -3.54 24.86 -7.08
C ILE A 392 -4.22 23.74 -6.28
N GLY A 393 -5.40 23.32 -6.72
CA GLY A 393 -6.26 22.36 -6.00
C GLY A 393 -6.17 20.93 -6.46
N GLY A 394 -5.64 20.68 -7.65
CA GLY A 394 -5.73 19.40 -8.32
C GLY A 394 -7.16 19.08 -8.78
N LEU A 395 -7.38 17.84 -9.21
CA LEU A 395 -8.70 17.32 -9.61
C LEU A 395 -9.65 17.11 -8.41
N GLY A 396 -9.13 17.08 -7.22
CA GLY A 396 -9.74 16.54 -6.01
C GLY A 396 -9.15 15.19 -5.65
N GLN A 397 -9.23 14.86 -4.37
CA GLN A 397 -8.67 13.61 -3.84
C GLN A 397 -9.29 12.41 -4.59
N ASP A 398 -8.45 11.49 -5.07
CA ASP A 398 -8.80 10.24 -5.79
C ASP A 398 -9.69 10.40 -7.05
N ASN A 399 -9.67 11.58 -7.69
CA ASN A 399 -10.44 11.89 -8.91
C ASN A 399 -9.62 11.75 -10.20
N PHE A 400 -8.58 10.91 -10.22
CA PHE A 400 -7.73 10.73 -11.41
C PHE A 400 -8.38 9.84 -12.48
N ALA A 401 -9.10 8.79 -12.09
CA ALA A 401 -9.60 7.75 -13.01
C ALA A 401 -10.45 8.33 -14.16
N ASP A 402 -11.45 9.15 -13.86
CA ASP A 402 -12.33 9.77 -14.86
C ASP A 402 -11.57 10.72 -15.77
N TYR A 403 -10.60 11.45 -15.21
CA TYR A 403 -9.75 12.34 -16.01
C TYR A 403 -8.84 11.52 -16.92
N TYR A 404 -8.28 10.42 -16.44
CA TYR A 404 -7.43 9.51 -17.21
C TYR A 404 -8.16 8.91 -18.41
N ILE A 405 -9.36 8.39 -18.22
CA ILE A 405 -10.16 7.78 -19.28
C ILE A 405 -10.42 8.75 -20.45
N ARG A 406 -10.65 10.03 -20.17
CA ARG A 406 -10.85 11.06 -21.20
C ARG A 406 -9.60 11.43 -21.98
N HIS A 407 -8.41 11.28 -21.36
CA HIS A 407 -7.14 11.80 -21.91
C HIS A 407 -6.12 10.71 -22.24
N ARG A 408 -6.46 9.44 -21.98
CA ARG A 408 -5.59 8.30 -22.25
C ARG A 408 -5.35 8.11 -23.76
N ARG A 409 -4.17 7.58 -24.09
CA ARG A 409 -3.77 7.18 -25.44
C ARG A 409 -3.74 5.67 -25.62
N THR A 410 -3.89 4.92 -24.52
CA THR A 410 -3.91 3.46 -24.48
C THR A 410 -5.33 2.97 -24.23
N ASP A 411 -5.59 1.70 -24.49
CA ASP A 411 -6.82 1.00 -24.14
C ASP A 411 -6.95 0.64 -22.66
N LEU A 412 -5.87 0.82 -21.88
CA LEU A 412 -5.85 0.51 -20.45
C LEU A 412 -6.71 1.50 -19.65
N GLU A 413 -7.53 0.99 -18.74
CA GLU A 413 -8.31 1.76 -17.78
C GLU A 413 -7.61 1.78 -16.41
N LEU A 414 -6.72 2.77 -16.22
CA LEU A 414 -5.97 2.89 -14.98
C LEU A 414 -6.71 3.76 -13.96
N GLN A 415 -6.97 3.20 -12.80
CA GLN A 415 -7.57 3.93 -11.67
C GLN A 415 -6.56 4.85 -10.97
N TRP A 416 -5.28 4.45 -10.92
CA TRP A 416 -4.25 5.12 -10.14
C TRP A 416 -3.11 5.65 -11.00
N THR A 417 -2.45 6.70 -10.54
CA THR A 417 -1.34 7.36 -11.24
C THR A 417 -0.05 6.52 -11.29
N HIS A 418 0.06 5.42 -10.53
CA HIS A 418 1.27 4.60 -10.40
C HIS A 418 2.52 5.41 -10.04
N SER A 419 2.39 6.45 -9.21
CA SER A 419 3.45 7.25 -8.63
C SER A 419 2.89 8.10 -7.50
N LEU A 420 3.54 8.10 -6.35
CA LEU A 420 3.16 8.94 -5.21
C LEU A 420 3.24 10.43 -5.56
N GLU A 421 4.28 10.85 -6.27
CA GLU A 421 4.50 12.24 -6.65
C GLU A 421 3.42 12.72 -7.63
N MET A 422 3.12 11.92 -8.67
CA MET A 422 2.07 12.22 -9.63
C MET A 422 0.69 12.23 -8.97
N ARG A 423 0.47 11.33 -8.01
CA ARG A 423 -0.75 11.30 -7.20
C ARG A 423 -0.94 12.61 -6.43
N LEU A 424 0.06 13.07 -5.71
CA LEU A 424 -0.02 14.31 -4.95
C LEU A 424 -0.31 15.51 -5.83
N LEU A 425 0.40 15.63 -6.96
CA LEU A 425 0.23 16.74 -7.90
C LEU A 425 -1.14 16.73 -8.58
N ALA A 426 -1.55 15.57 -9.13
CA ALA A 426 -2.82 15.47 -9.87
C ALA A 426 -4.04 15.59 -8.95
N HIS A 427 -4.02 14.96 -7.78
CA HIS A 427 -5.18 14.90 -6.90
C HIS A 427 -5.34 16.18 -6.06
N THR A 428 -4.25 16.70 -5.48
CA THR A 428 -4.31 17.75 -4.46
C THR A 428 -3.60 19.05 -4.85
N GLY A 429 -3.03 19.08 -6.05
CA GLY A 429 -2.31 20.23 -6.58
C GLY A 429 -1.09 20.61 -5.75
N LEU A 430 -0.60 21.83 -5.98
CA LEU A 430 0.57 22.35 -5.28
C LEU A 430 0.32 22.52 -3.77
N VAL A 431 -0.89 22.93 -3.37
CA VAL A 431 -1.21 23.20 -1.95
C VAL A 431 -1.14 21.92 -1.13
N GLY A 432 -1.82 20.84 -1.56
CA GLY A 432 -1.76 19.55 -0.88
C GLY A 432 -0.37 18.94 -0.90
N THR A 433 0.35 19.07 -2.03
CA THR A 433 1.73 18.62 -2.17
C THR A 433 2.65 19.32 -1.16
N ILE A 434 2.55 20.64 -0.99
CA ILE A 434 3.32 21.40 0.01
C ILE A 434 3.03 20.90 1.43
N PHE A 435 1.76 20.66 1.77
CA PHE A 435 1.39 20.15 3.09
C PHE A 435 1.94 18.74 3.34
N PHE A 436 1.89 17.88 2.33
CA PHE A 436 2.46 16.54 2.41
C PHE A 436 4.00 16.57 2.54
N VAL A 437 4.68 17.42 1.78
CA VAL A 437 6.14 17.62 1.89
C VAL A 437 6.51 18.18 3.28
N MET A 438 5.72 19.11 3.81
CA MET A 438 5.92 19.63 5.17
C MET A 438 5.77 18.52 6.23
N PHE A 439 4.79 17.64 6.08
CA PHE A 439 4.62 16.45 6.90
C PHE A 439 5.86 15.56 6.85
N LEU A 440 6.25 15.13 5.66
CA LEU A 440 7.35 14.19 5.46
C LEU A 440 8.68 14.76 5.94
N ALA A 441 8.97 16.02 5.60
CA ALA A 441 10.17 16.73 6.04
C ALA A 441 10.23 16.85 7.57
N GLY A 442 9.11 17.24 8.22
CA GLY A 442 9.02 17.31 9.66
C GLY A 442 9.28 15.96 10.34
N ALA A 443 8.71 14.89 9.82
CA ALA A 443 8.88 13.54 10.33
C ALA A 443 10.32 13.02 10.14
N LEU A 444 10.91 13.24 8.96
CA LEU A 444 12.32 12.91 8.69
C LEU A 444 13.29 13.69 9.58
N VAL A 445 13.08 14.98 9.75
CA VAL A 445 13.89 15.79 10.67
C VAL A 445 13.79 15.28 12.11
N ALA A 446 12.60 14.88 12.56
CA ALA A 446 12.43 14.27 13.88
C ALA A 446 13.24 12.97 14.02
N ALA A 447 13.16 12.06 13.04
CA ALA A 447 13.88 10.80 13.04
C ALA A 447 15.41 11.01 12.96
N LEU A 448 15.89 11.93 12.12
CA LEU A 448 17.32 12.25 11.99
C LEU A 448 17.88 12.90 13.25
N HIS A 449 17.14 13.81 13.92
CA HIS A 449 17.54 14.40 15.21
C HIS A 449 17.67 13.33 16.28
N THR A 450 16.71 12.42 16.39
CA THR A 450 16.76 11.30 17.32
C THR A 450 18.00 10.45 17.06
N ARG A 451 18.23 10.06 15.81
CA ARG A 451 19.37 9.23 15.41
C ARG A 451 20.74 9.88 15.76
N ARG A 452 20.85 11.19 15.64
CA ARG A 452 22.10 11.92 15.94
C ARG A 452 22.38 12.08 17.42
N ARG A 453 21.36 12.11 18.28
CA ARG A 453 21.46 12.40 19.70
C ARG A 453 21.33 11.18 20.59
N ALA A 454 20.82 10.09 20.09
CA ALA A 454 20.60 8.84 20.80
C ALA A 454 21.90 8.07 21.03
N ASP A 455 21.89 7.17 22.02
CA ASP A 455 22.92 6.17 22.17
C ASP A 455 22.97 5.23 20.93
N ARG A 456 24.03 4.44 20.83
CA ARG A 456 24.24 3.57 19.65
C ARG A 456 23.10 2.60 19.40
N TRP A 457 22.47 2.10 20.47
CA TRP A 457 21.35 1.14 20.35
C TRP A 457 20.09 1.83 19.85
N ALA A 458 19.72 2.95 20.44
CA ALA A 458 18.57 3.73 19.99
C ALA A 458 18.76 4.27 18.56
N ALA A 459 19.96 4.78 18.24
CA ALA A 459 20.28 5.23 16.88
C ALA A 459 20.16 4.10 15.82
N ALA A 460 20.55 2.88 16.23
CA ALA A 460 20.39 1.69 15.39
C ALA A 460 18.93 1.36 15.14
N MET A 461 18.11 1.33 16.19
CA MET A 461 16.67 1.05 16.09
C MET A 461 15.95 2.11 15.26
N ALA A 462 16.29 3.40 15.42
CA ALA A 462 15.75 4.48 14.59
C ALA A 462 16.12 4.30 13.11
N GLY A 463 17.34 3.86 12.80
CA GLY A 463 17.76 3.58 11.42
C GLY A 463 17.02 2.38 10.80
N ILE A 464 16.89 1.28 11.55
CA ILE A 464 16.17 0.08 11.09
C ILE A 464 14.68 0.37 10.87
N ALA A 465 14.06 1.16 11.73
CA ALA A 465 12.66 1.57 11.60
C ALA A 465 12.37 2.37 10.31
N LEU A 466 13.38 2.97 9.66
CA LEU A 466 13.21 3.70 8.41
C LEU A 466 13.21 2.79 7.17
N LEU A 467 13.54 1.51 7.27
CA LEU A 467 13.65 0.62 6.10
C LEU A 467 12.33 0.45 5.32
N PRO A 468 11.16 0.26 5.96
CA PRO A 468 9.91 0.21 5.22
C PRO A 468 9.61 1.52 4.48
N LEU A 469 9.93 2.68 5.08
CA LEU A 469 9.78 3.98 4.40
C LEU A 469 10.67 4.07 3.16
N VAL A 470 11.91 3.58 3.22
CA VAL A 470 12.83 3.56 2.07
C VAL A 470 12.22 2.78 0.90
N VAL A 471 11.68 1.58 1.16
CA VAL A 471 11.01 0.79 0.12
C VAL A 471 9.78 1.53 -0.39
N TRP A 472 8.93 2.03 0.51
CA TRP A 472 7.68 2.69 0.19
C TRP A 472 7.87 3.96 -0.66
N LEU A 473 8.87 4.81 -0.33
CA LEU A 473 9.16 6.02 -1.11
C LEU A 473 9.74 5.68 -2.48
N ILE A 474 10.78 4.84 -2.54
CA ILE A 474 11.51 4.59 -3.78
C ILE A 474 10.69 3.73 -4.75
N HIS A 475 10.07 2.65 -4.29
CA HIS A 475 9.23 1.82 -5.15
C HIS A 475 7.87 2.47 -5.40
N GLY A 476 7.30 3.18 -4.42
CA GLY A 476 6.06 3.93 -4.57
C GLY A 476 6.16 5.16 -5.47
N SER A 477 7.38 5.63 -5.83
CA SER A 477 7.57 6.64 -6.90
C SER A 477 7.19 6.13 -8.29
N ILE A 478 7.10 4.82 -8.46
CA ILE A 478 6.69 4.17 -9.72
C ILE A 478 5.52 3.20 -9.53
N ASP A 479 4.82 3.29 -8.39
CA ASP A 479 3.66 2.44 -8.09
C ASP A 479 2.65 3.12 -7.15
N TRP A 480 1.46 2.52 -6.95
CA TRP A 480 0.34 3.10 -6.20
C TRP A 480 0.23 2.56 -4.76
N PHE A 481 1.34 2.53 -4.02
CA PHE A 481 1.40 1.97 -2.65
C PHE A 481 0.68 2.80 -1.60
N TRP A 482 0.31 4.04 -1.90
CA TRP A 482 -0.56 4.82 -1.01
C TRP A 482 -1.88 4.10 -0.72
N GLU A 483 -2.44 3.41 -1.71
CA GLU A 483 -3.72 2.71 -1.60
C GLU A 483 -3.64 1.39 -0.81
N MET A 484 -2.42 1.02 -0.34
CA MET A 484 -2.15 -0.23 0.37
C MET A 484 -1.81 0.02 1.84
N PRO A 485 -2.78 -0.06 2.78
CA PRO A 485 -2.53 0.12 4.23
C PRO A 485 -1.43 -0.78 4.79
N ALA A 486 -1.28 -2.00 4.28
CA ALA A 486 -0.22 -2.93 4.68
C ALA A 486 1.19 -2.42 4.39
N LEU A 487 1.36 -1.52 3.42
CA LEU A 487 2.65 -0.90 3.07
C LEU A 487 2.79 0.49 3.69
N SER A 488 1.75 1.34 3.55
CA SER A 488 1.75 2.71 4.02
C SER A 488 1.75 2.80 5.55
N GLY A 489 1.05 1.88 6.23
CA GLY A 489 1.00 1.80 7.69
C GLY A 489 2.38 1.66 8.33
N PRO A 490 3.17 0.61 8.04
CA PRO A 490 4.52 0.45 8.58
C PRO A 490 5.47 1.56 8.16
N ALA A 491 5.41 2.03 6.91
CA ALA A 491 6.26 3.10 6.42
C ALA A 491 6.10 4.38 7.25
N LEU A 492 4.86 4.84 7.44
CA LEU A 492 4.55 6.06 8.16
C LEU A 492 4.61 5.88 9.69
N GLY A 493 4.12 4.75 10.21
CA GLY A 493 4.13 4.42 11.63
C GLY A 493 5.57 4.29 12.17
N PHE A 494 6.43 3.54 11.49
CA PHE A 494 7.79 3.35 11.97
C PHE A 494 8.66 4.60 11.76
N LEU A 495 8.37 5.44 10.76
CA LEU A 495 8.94 6.79 10.66
C LEU A 495 8.60 7.63 11.90
N ALA A 496 7.34 7.63 12.32
CA ALA A 496 6.89 8.32 13.53
C ALA A 496 7.58 7.77 14.78
N MET A 497 7.67 6.45 14.91
CA MET A 497 8.34 5.75 16.02
C MET A 497 9.83 6.12 16.09
N ALA A 498 10.52 6.17 14.96
CA ALA A 498 11.93 6.60 14.89
C ALA A 498 12.11 8.03 15.41
N GLY A 499 11.18 8.94 15.10
CA GLY A 499 11.21 10.32 15.59
C GLY A 499 10.82 10.49 17.06
N ALA A 500 10.17 9.48 17.65
CA ALA A 500 9.69 9.51 19.04
C ALA A 500 10.59 8.76 20.04
N LEU A 501 11.60 8.04 19.54
CA LEU A 501 12.51 7.22 20.33
C LEU A 501 13.41 8.08 21.25
N GLY A 502 13.57 7.65 22.51
CA GLY A 502 14.50 8.27 23.47
C GLY A 502 14.11 9.66 23.97
N ARG A 503 12.85 10.04 23.88
CA ARG A 503 12.38 11.33 24.43
C ARG A 503 12.51 11.35 25.96
N PRO A 504 13.10 12.42 26.57
CA PRO A 504 13.27 12.50 28.01
C PRO A 504 11.92 12.59 28.74
N GLU A 505 11.86 12.00 29.92
CA GLU A 505 10.74 12.10 30.83
C GLU A 505 10.84 13.46 31.60
N ARG A 506 10.00 14.41 31.25
CA ARG A 506 9.82 15.62 32.05
C ARG A 506 8.51 15.51 32.82
N VAL A 507 8.62 15.39 34.12
CA VAL A 507 7.49 15.50 35.06
C VAL A 507 7.12 16.99 35.16
N GLU A 508 5.88 17.35 34.83
CA GLU A 508 5.35 18.68 35.09
C GLU A 508 4.80 18.76 36.51
N THR A 509 5.42 19.56 37.31
CA THR A 509 4.99 19.93 38.68
C THR A 509 4.36 21.32 38.73
N THR A 510 3.55 21.74 37.77
CA THR A 510 2.89 23.04 37.78
C THR A 510 1.42 22.93 38.19
N ALA A 511 1.05 23.59 39.27
CA ALA A 511 -0.33 23.74 39.73
C ALA A 511 -1.25 24.36 38.66
N PRO A 512 -2.50 23.92 38.55
CA PRO A 512 -3.46 24.43 37.56
C PRO A 512 -3.88 25.87 37.92
N SER A 513 -3.72 26.82 37.00
CA SER A 513 -4.31 28.15 37.08
C SER A 513 -5.73 28.19 36.52
N PRO A 514 -6.64 29.07 36.97
CA PRO A 514 -8.01 29.17 36.47
C PRO A 514 -8.12 29.36 34.94
N ARG A 515 -7.22 30.14 34.34
CA ARG A 515 -7.12 30.34 32.88
C ARG A 515 -6.79 29.04 32.16
N ARG A 516 -5.99 28.15 32.76
CA ARG A 516 -5.65 26.85 32.21
C ARG A 516 -6.83 25.88 32.28
N ALA A 517 -7.73 26.02 33.28
CA ALA A 517 -8.95 25.20 33.36
C ALA A 517 -9.94 25.53 32.23
N ALA A 518 -10.20 26.82 31.96
CA ALA A 518 -11.05 27.24 30.84
C ALA A 518 -10.48 26.82 29.47
N GLN A 519 -9.16 26.97 29.29
CA GLN A 519 -8.50 26.48 28.07
C GLN A 519 -8.56 24.94 27.91
N ARG A 520 -8.54 24.19 29.02
CA ARG A 520 -8.72 22.73 29.00
C ARG A 520 -10.16 22.37 28.62
N ALA A 521 -11.16 23.06 29.16
CA ALA A 521 -12.56 22.85 28.81
C ALA A 521 -12.82 23.12 27.32
N LEU A 522 -12.35 24.28 26.81
CA LEU A 522 -12.47 24.61 25.39
C LEU A 522 -11.78 23.58 24.47
N ARG A 523 -10.54 23.17 24.82
CA ARG A 523 -9.83 22.11 24.08
C ARG A 523 -10.56 20.78 24.13
N GLY A 524 -11.19 20.45 25.28
CA GLY A 524 -12.00 19.25 25.44
C GLY A 524 -13.24 19.28 24.53
N SER A 525 -13.95 20.42 24.46
CA SER A 525 -15.13 20.58 23.61
C SER A 525 -14.76 20.51 22.11
N VAL A 526 -13.71 21.20 21.69
CA VAL A 526 -13.20 21.13 20.31
C VAL A 526 -12.75 19.71 19.96
N GLY A 527 -12.07 19.03 20.91
CA GLY A 527 -11.65 17.64 20.74
C GLY A 527 -12.83 16.68 20.59
N LEU A 528 -13.91 16.87 21.38
CA LEU A 528 -15.12 16.07 21.28
C LEU A 528 -15.83 16.25 19.93
N VAL A 529 -15.99 17.50 19.48
CA VAL A 529 -16.58 17.79 18.17
C VAL A 529 -15.76 17.15 17.03
N GLY A 530 -14.44 17.31 17.08
CA GLY A 530 -13.54 16.68 16.10
C GLY A 530 -13.59 15.16 16.13
N PHE A 531 -13.71 14.56 17.31
CA PHE A 531 -13.88 13.11 17.45
C PHE A 531 -15.22 12.64 16.84
N LEU A 532 -16.33 13.30 17.19
CA LEU A 532 -17.64 12.93 16.64
C LEU A 532 -17.69 13.10 15.11
N ALA A 533 -17.10 14.17 14.58
CA ALA A 533 -16.96 14.36 13.15
C ALA A 533 -16.12 13.26 12.50
N ALA A 534 -14.98 12.90 13.08
CA ALA A 534 -14.13 11.81 12.59
C ALA A 534 -14.84 10.44 12.64
N VAL A 535 -15.61 10.18 13.70
CA VAL A 535 -16.46 8.97 13.77
C VAL A 535 -17.50 8.98 12.66
N ALA A 536 -18.18 10.10 12.43
CA ALA A 536 -19.23 10.17 11.41
C ALA A 536 -18.67 9.94 10.00
N VAL A 537 -17.56 10.63 9.62
CA VAL A 537 -16.96 10.49 8.28
C VAL A 537 -16.35 9.11 8.03
N LEU A 538 -16.05 8.33 9.07
CA LEU A 538 -15.59 6.96 8.94
C LEU A 538 -16.73 5.93 9.03
N ALA A 539 -17.68 6.11 9.97
CA ALA A 539 -18.71 5.10 10.26
C ALA A 539 -19.78 5.03 9.17
N PHE A 540 -20.30 6.16 8.71
CA PHE A 540 -21.35 6.15 7.69
C PHE A 540 -20.86 5.58 6.35
N PRO A 541 -19.70 5.99 5.79
CA PRO A 541 -19.16 5.34 4.60
C PRO A 541 -18.85 3.85 4.81
N TYR A 542 -18.32 3.47 6.00
CA TYR A 542 -18.09 2.06 6.31
C TYR A 542 -19.37 1.22 6.24
N LEU A 543 -20.46 1.70 6.86
CA LEU A 543 -21.74 1.02 6.81
C LEU A 543 -22.27 0.95 5.37
N SER A 544 -22.15 2.05 4.61
CA SER A 544 -22.52 2.08 3.18
C SER A 544 -21.78 1.01 2.37
N VAL A 545 -20.45 0.90 2.54
CA VAL A 545 -19.63 -0.10 1.85
C VAL A 545 -20.06 -1.52 2.22
N ARG A 546 -20.39 -1.78 3.48
CA ARG A 546 -20.89 -3.08 3.92
C ARG A 546 -22.23 -3.46 3.28
N GLU A 547 -23.16 -2.51 3.17
CA GLU A 547 -24.42 -2.73 2.48
C GLU A 547 -24.21 -3.01 0.99
N VAL A 548 -23.27 -2.28 0.33
CA VAL A 548 -22.89 -2.55 -1.07
C VAL A 548 -22.30 -3.95 -1.24
N SER A 549 -21.41 -4.38 -0.34
CA SER A 549 -20.83 -5.74 -0.37
C SER A 549 -21.91 -6.80 -0.21
N THR A 550 -22.80 -6.66 0.79
CA THR A 550 -23.92 -7.58 1.02
C THR A 550 -24.85 -7.65 -0.19
N ALA A 551 -25.18 -6.51 -0.79
CA ALA A 551 -26.00 -6.44 -2.00
C ALA A 551 -25.35 -7.13 -3.20
N SER A 552 -24.01 -7.02 -3.33
CA SER A 552 -23.25 -7.67 -4.39
C SER A 552 -23.30 -9.19 -4.26
N ASP A 553 -23.26 -9.74 -3.06
CA ASP A 553 -23.41 -11.17 -2.80
C ASP A 553 -24.83 -11.68 -3.12
N LEU A 554 -25.82 -10.86 -2.87
CA LEU A 554 -27.23 -11.17 -3.10
C LEU A 554 -27.72 -10.93 -4.54
N ARG A 555 -26.90 -10.30 -5.40
CA ARG A 555 -27.30 -9.82 -6.74
C ARG A 555 -27.96 -10.87 -7.64
N VAL A 556 -27.57 -12.15 -7.49
CA VAL A 556 -28.12 -13.27 -8.27
C VAL A 556 -29.18 -14.02 -7.49
N SER A 557 -28.96 -14.30 -6.21
CA SER A 557 -29.85 -15.12 -5.39
C SER A 557 -31.11 -14.38 -4.94
N ASN A 558 -31.01 -13.07 -4.63
CA ASN A 558 -32.11 -12.23 -4.19
C ASN A 558 -31.97 -10.77 -4.66
N PRO A 559 -32.19 -10.49 -5.97
CA PRO A 559 -32.03 -9.15 -6.52
C PRO A 559 -32.87 -8.08 -5.84
N THR A 560 -34.08 -8.44 -5.37
CA THR A 560 -34.99 -7.52 -4.68
C THR A 560 -34.42 -7.06 -3.34
N GLN A 561 -33.79 -7.96 -2.57
CA GLN A 561 -33.13 -7.59 -1.32
C GLN A 561 -31.88 -6.75 -1.63
N ALA A 562 -31.06 -7.17 -2.61
CA ALA A 562 -29.89 -6.42 -3.04
C ALA A 562 -30.24 -4.96 -3.38
N LEU A 563 -31.33 -4.72 -4.11
CA LEU A 563 -31.79 -3.37 -4.45
C LEU A 563 -32.24 -2.56 -3.21
N ARG A 564 -32.79 -3.21 -2.16
CA ARG A 564 -33.12 -2.53 -0.89
C ARG A 564 -31.86 -2.15 -0.12
N ASP A 565 -30.90 -3.06 -0.01
CA ASP A 565 -29.63 -2.82 0.70
C ASP A 565 -28.85 -1.68 0.03
N LEU A 566 -28.87 -1.59 -1.31
CA LEU A 566 -28.30 -0.48 -2.05
C LEU A 566 -29.00 0.87 -1.83
N ASN A 567 -30.30 0.89 -1.52
CA ASN A 567 -30.96 2.14 -1.08
C ASN A 567 -30.42 2.57 0.29
N THR A 568 -30.32 1.61 1.24
CA THR A 568 -29.72 1.90 2.54
C THR A 568 -28.27 2.40 2.40
N ALA A 569 -27.48 1.78 1.51
CA ALA A 569 -26.13 2.23 1.22
C ALA A 569 -26.08 3.66 0.68
N ALA A 570 -27.02 4.02 -0.22
CA ALA A 570 -27.11 5.36 -0.79
C ALA A 570 -27.53 6.43 0.23
N ASP A 571 -28.37 6.07 1.21
CA ASP A 571 -28.78 6.95 2.31
C ASP A 571 -27.65 7.16 3.33
N LEU A 572 -26.87 6.12 3.60
CA LEU A 572 -25.69 6.18 4.50
C LEU A 572 -24.54 7.01 3.91
N ASN A 573 -24.32 6.94 2.61
CA ASN A 573 -23.32 7.75 1.91
C ASN A 573 -23.88 8.38 0.62
N PRO A 574 -24.55 9.53 0.73
CA PRO A 574 -25.18 10.18 -0.42
C PRO A 574 -24.20 10.72 -1.46
N LEU A 575 -22.89 10.75 -1.18
CA LEU A 575 -21.86 11.16 -2.12
C LEU A 575 -21.40 10.02 -3.03
N ASN A 576 -21.61 8.75 -2.62
CA ASN A 576 -21.13 7.59 -3.37
C ASN A 576 -22.05 7.24 -4.56
N ALA A 577 -21.48 7.08 -5.75
CA ALA A 577 -22.18 6.67 -6.96
C ALA A 577 -22.40 5.15 -7.06
N ASP A 578 -21.61 4.33 -6.35
CA ASP A 578 -21.64 2.87 -6.44
C ASP A 578 -23.00 2.25 -6.18
N PRO A 579 -23.79 2.66 -5.16
CA PRO A 579 -25.12 2.09 -4.95
C PRO A 579 -26.04 2.28 -6.17
N GLY A 580 -25.91 3.42 -6.86
CA GLY A 580 -26.64 3.71 -8.10
C GLY A 580 -26.15 2.86 -9.26
N ARG A 581 -24.84 2.77 -9.48
CA ARG A 581 -24.20 2.00 -10.57
C ARG A 581 -24.50 0.50 -10.42
N ILE A 582 -24.26 -0.06 -9.26
CA ILE A 582 -24.47 -1.50 -9.00
C ILE A 582 -25.98 -1.83 -9.04
N GLY A 583 -26.81 -1.01 -8.40
CA GLY A 583 -28.25 -1.21 -8.41
C GLY A 583 -28.86 -1.05 -9.80
N GLY A 584 -28.38 -0.10 -10.59
CA GLY A 584 -28.75 0.06 -11.99
C GLY A 584 -28.40 -1.18 -12.81
N THR A 585 -27.21 -1.73 -12.60
CA THR A 585 -26.74 -2.97 -13.26
C THR A 585 -27.62 -4.17 -12.88
N ILE A 586 -27.90 -4.37 -11.60
CA ILE A 586 -28.80 -5.44 -11.12
C ILE A 586 -30.20 -5.27 -11.73
N ALA A 587 -30.72 -4.06 -11.78
CA ALA A 587 -32.03 -3.77 -12.36
C ALA A 587 -32.05 -4.05 -13.88
N LEU A 588 -30.98 -3.68 -14.63
CA LEU A 588 -30.84 -4.02 -16.06
C LEU A 588 -30.81 -5.52 -16.30
N GLN A 589 -30.07 -6.26 -15.49
CA GLN A 589 -29.97 -7.72 -15.61
C GLN A 589 -31.32 -8.42 -15.37
N ASN A 590 -32.17 -7.82 -14.56
CA ASN A 590 -33.50 -8.34 -14.20
C ASN A 590 -34.66 -7.74 -15.01
N GLY A 591 -34.39 -6.95 -16.05
CA GLY A 591 -35.44 -6.37 -16.92
C GLY A 591 -36.24 -5.24 -16.27
N LEU A 592 -35.78 -4.68 -15.14
CA LEU A 592 -36.41 -3.60 -14.40
C LEU A 592 -35.97 -2.23 -14.97
N TRP A 593 -36.34 -1.95 -16.23
CA TRP A 593 -35.77 -0.83 -17.00
C TRP A 593 -35.98 0.53 -16.36
N ALA A 594 -37.17 0.83 -15.84
CA ALA A 594 -37.47 2.09 -15.17
C ALA A 594 -36.66 2.29 -13.90
N GLU A 595 -36.48 1.20 -13.12
CA GLU A 595 -35.63 1.18 -11.91
C GLU A 595 -34.15 1.39 -12.28
N ALA A 596 -33.70 0.70 -13.34
CA ALA A 596 -32.34 0.84 -13.85
C ALA A 596 -32.03 2.29 -14.25
N GLN A 597 -32.92 2.90 -15.05
CA GLN A 597 -32.77 4.30 -15.47
C GLN A 597 -32.67 5.23 -14.26
N ARG A 598 -33.61 5.16 -13.32
CA ARG A 598 -33.60 6.01 -12.12
C ARG A 598 -32.29 5.89 -11.33
N ARG A 599 -31.76 4.67 -11.16
CA ARG A 599 -30.54 4.42 -10.40
C ARG A 599 -29.29 4.94 -11.12
N PHE A 600 -29.21 4.73 -12.43
CA PHE A 600 -28.10 5.28 -13.21
C PHE A 600 -28.16 6.81 -13.29
N ASP A 601 -29.36 7.43 -13.39
CA ASP A 601 -29.51 8.88 -13.32
C ASP A 601 -29.00 9.42 -11.96
N GLN A 602 -29.27 8.72 -10.85
CA GLN A 602 -28.70 9.06 -9.55
C GLN A 602 -27.17 8.93 -9.54
N ALA A 603 -26.62 7.91 -10.18
CA ALA A 603 -25.18 7.72 -10.28
C ALA A 603 -24.53 8.84 -11.13
N THR A 604 -25.11 9.22 -12.27
CA THR A 604 -24.57 10.29 -13.14
C THR A 604 -24.61 11.68 -12.48
N VAL A 605 -25.55 11.92 -11.56
CA VAL A 605 -25.58 13.15 -10.74
C VAL A 605 -24.42 13.19 -9.75
N ARG A 606 -24.07 12.03 -9.14
CA ARG A 606 -23.01 11.92 -8.14
C ARG A 606 -21.61 11.82 -8.75
N GLU A 607 -21.52 11.26 -9.95
CA GLU A 607 -20.28 11.05 -10.71
C GLU A 607 -20.52 11.38 -12.19
N PRO A 608 -20.63 12.67 -12.54
CA PRO A 608 -20.89 13.08 -13.92
C PRO A 608 -19.75 12.74 -14.89
N GLY A 609 -18.54 12.49 -14.37
CA GLY A 609 -17.36 12.02 -15.09
C GLY A 609 -17.36 10.54 -15.43
N GLY A 610 -18.19 9.74 -14.78
CA GLY A 610 -18.22 8.29 -14.92
C GLY A 610 -19.01 7.82 -16.16
N TRP A 611 -18.34 7.30 -17.17
CA TRP A 611 -18.96 6.87 -18.43
C TRP A 611 -19.97 5.73 -18.27
N TYR A 612 -19.75 4.83 -17.30
CA TYR A 612 -20.58 3.65 -17.09
C TYR A 612 -22.01 4.00 -16.65
N GLY A 613 -22.16 5.02 -15.81
CA GLY A 613 -23.48 5.54 -15.42
C GLY A 613 -24.30 6.01 -16.61
N TRP A 614 -23.68 6.76 -17.51
CA TRP A 614 -24.31 7.26 -18.74
C TRP A 614 -24.64 6.14 -19.73
N LEU A 615 -23.74 5.15 -19.90
CA LEU A 615 -24.04 3.97 -20.72
C LEU A 615 -25.24 3.21 -20.17
N GLY A 616 -25.27 2.96 -18.85
CA GLY A 616 -26.36 2.24 -18.19
C GLY A 616 -27.71 2.96 -18.29
N ALA A 617 -27.74 4.29 -18.07
CA ALA A 617 -28.93 5.12 -18.24
C ALA A 617 -29.44 5.05 -19.68
N GLY A 618 -28.56 5.19 -20.67
CA GLY A 618 -28.92 5.09 -22.09
C GLY A 618 -29.44 3.71 -22.50
N LEU A 619 -28.88 2.61 -21.95
CA LEU A 619 -29.37 1.25 -22.16
C LEU A 619 -30.78 1.06 -21.59
N ALA A 620 -31.05 1.57 -20.39
CA ALA A 620 -32.37 1.53 -19.77
C ALA A 620 -33.39 2.38 -20.54
N ALA A 621 -33.03 3.61 -20.93
CA ALA A 621 -33.86 4.48 -21.77
C ALA A 621 -34.17 3.84 -23.12
N SER A 622 -33.18 3.20 -23.76
CA SER A 622 -33.37 2.46 -25.03
C SER A 622 -34.37 1.31 -24.89
N ALA A 623 -34.27 0.54 -23.78
CA ALA A 623 -35.20 -0.56 -23.51
C ALA A 623 -36.65 -0.07 -23.22
N LEU A 624 -36.81 1.16 -22.69
CA LEU A 624 -38.09 1.85 -22.50
C LEU A 624 -38.63 2.52 -23.79
N GLY A 625 -37.90 2.45 -24.90
CA GLY A 625 -38.28 3.12 -26.14
C GLY A 625 -38.00 4.62 -26.19
N GLN A 626 -37.31 5.19 -25.20
CA GLN A 626 -36.98 6.60 -25.06
C GLN A 626 -35.75 6.96 -25.89
N ARG A 627 -35.83 6.86 -27.22
CA ARG A 627 -34.68 6.97 -28.14
C ARG A 627 -33.90 8.29 -28.02
N ALA A 628 -34.59 9.40 -27.76
CA ALA A 628 -33.94 10.72 -27.66
C ALA A 628 -33.04 10.78 -26.41
N THR A 629 -33.56 10.32 -25.27
CA THR A 629 -32.80 10.20 -24.00
C THR A 629 -31.63 9.24 -24.15
N ALA A 630 -31.87 8.04 -24.68
CA ALA A 630 -30.84 7.04 -24.92
C ALA A 630 -29.68 7.58 -25.78
N ARG A 631 -30.02 8.33 -26.87
CA ARG A 631 -29.01 8.95 -27.73
C ARG A 631 -28.21 10.02 -27.02
N HIS A 632 -28.86 10.82 -26.17
CA HIS A 632 -28.17 11.81 -25.34
C HIS A 632 -27.16 11.12 -24.40
N ASP A 633 -27.59 10.12 -23.67
CA ASP A 633 -26.79 9.41 -22.68
C ASP A 633 -25.61 8.67 -23.32
N PHE A 634 -25.84 7.99 -24.45
CA PHE A 634 -24.76 7.33 -25.19
C PHE A 634 -23.74 8.33 -25.79
N ARG A 635 -24.17 9.51 -26.24
CA ARG A 635 -23.25 10.56 -26.68
C ARG A 635 -22.40 11.09 -25.54
N THR A 636 -23.02 11.29 -24.37
CA THR A 636 -22.31 11.69 -23.16
C THR A 636 -21.29 10.61 -22.74
N ALA A 637 -21.71 9.34 -22.67
CA ALA A 637 -20.80 8.22 -22.41
C ALA A 637 -19.62 8.19 -23.40
N HIS A 638 -19.90 8.35 -24.72
CA HIS A 638 -18.89 8.35 -25.77
C HIS A 638 -17.92 9.54 -25.65
N SER A 639 -18.40 10.71 -25.25
CA SER A 639 -17.53 11.87 -25.03
C SER A 639 -16.57 11.68 -23.86
N ILE A 640 -16.91 10.80 -22.91
CA ILE A 640 -16.08 10.45 -21.76
C ILE A 640 -15.12 9.30 -22.12
N ASN A 641 -15.63 8.22 -22.70
CA ASN A 641 -14.86 7.03 -23.07
C ASN A 641 -15.13 6.63 -24.54
N SER A 642 -14.44 7.29 -25.45
CA SER A 642 -14.60 7.05 -26.90
C SER A 642 -14.02 5.71 -27.38
N GLN A 643 -13.19 5.05 -26.56
CA GLN A 643 -12.52 3.81 -26.90
C GLN A 643 -13.35 2.57 -26.52
N GLU A 644 -14.45 2.72 -25.72
CA GLU A 644 -15.27 1.59 -25.29
C GLU A 644 -16.18 1.09 -26.42
N PRO A 645 -15.99 -0.17 -26.90
CA PRO A 645 -16.76 -0.69 -28.04
C PRO A 645 -18.26 -0.79 -27.79
N ALA A 646 -18.69 -1.06 -26.53
CA ALA A 646 -20.10 -1.16 -26.17
C ALA A 646 -20.82 0.16 -26.36
N ILE A 647 -20.18 1.29 -26.03
CA ILE A 647 -20.73 2.65 -26.22
C ILE A 647 -20.88 2.95 -27.73
N ALA A 648 -19.84 2.67 -28.50
CA ALA A 648 -19.85 2.89 -29.96
C ALA A 648 -20.97 2.09 -30.65
N GLN A 649 -21.16 0.82 -30.29
CA GLN A 649 -22.25 -0.01 -30.80
C GLN A 649 -23.63 0.44 -30.34
N ALA A 650 -23.78 0.87 -29.07
CA ALA A 650 -25.03 1.39 -28.56
C ALA A 650 -25.45 2.64 -29.33
N LEU A 651 -24.52 3.58 -29.53
CA LEU A 651 -24.77 4.81 -30.29
C LEU A 651 -25.10 4.55 -31.77
N ALA A 652 -24.39 3.63 -32.43
CA ALA A 652 -24.64 3.29 -33.83
C ALA A 652 -26.01 2.63 -34.06
N ARG A 653 -26.56 1.98 -33.04
CA ARG A 653 -27.81 1.19 -33.17
C ARG A 653 -29.04 1.83 -32.50
N VAL A 654 -28.90 2.93 -31.77
CA VAL A 654 -29.99 3.55 -30.98
C VAL A 654 -31.22 3.89 -31.84
N ASP A 655 -31.02 4.28 -33.10
CA ASP A 655 -32.08 4.71 -34.02
C ASP A 655 -32.53 3.56 -34.95
N THR A 656 -31.89 2.38 -34.89
CA THR A 656 -32.23 1.23 -35.73
C THR A 656 -33.43 0.47 -35.17
N PRO A 657 -34.09 -0.40 -35.97
CA PRO A 657 -35.13 -1.28 -35.48
C PRO A 657 -34.64 -2.33 -34.46
N ARG A 658 -33.32 -2.55 -34.37
CA ARG A 658 -32.69 -3.51 -33.47
C ARG A 658 -31.62 -2.81 -32.65
N PRO A 659 -31.99 -2.03 -31.61
CA PRO A 659 -31.03 -1.37 -30.73
C PRO A 659 -30.17 -2.43 -29.98
N LEU A 660 -29.04 -2.01 -29.45
CA LEU A 660 -28.21 -2.85 -28.60
C LEU A 660 -28.98 -3.20 -27.30
N THR A 661 -29.15 -4.48 -27.04
CA THR A 661 -29.84 -4.91 -25.82
C THR A 661 -28.94 -4.78 -24.59
N PRO A 662 -29.50 -4.48 -23.39
CA PRO A 662 -28.72 -4.39 -22.17
C PRO A 662 -27.84 -5.61 -21.90
N SER A 663 -28.41 -6.82 -22.03
CA SER A 663 -27.68 -8.08 -21.83
C SER A 663 -26.46 -8.22 -22.77
N LYS A 664 -26.59 -7.82 -24.04
CA LYS A 664 -25.48 -7.89 -24.99
C LYS A 664 -24.42 -6.83 -24.68
N ALA A 665 -24.82 -5.63 -24.28
CA ALA A 665 -23.88 -4.60 -23.86
C ALA A 665 -23.08 -5.03 -22.62
N LEU A 666 -23.74 -5.58 -21.60
CA LEU A 666 -23.08 -6.09 -20.40
C LEU A 666 -22.12 -7.24 -20.69
N GLN A 667 -22.48 -8.16 -21.65
CA GLN A 667 -21.57 -9.22 -22.09
C GLN A 667 -20.31 -8.66 -22.74
N MET A 668 -20.42 -7.59 -23.53
CA MET A 668 -19.24 -6.97 -24.16
C MET A 668 -18.28 -6.38 -23.11
N LEU A 669 -18.81 -5.78 -22.05
CA LEU A 669 -18.01 -5.23 -20.96
C LEU A 669 -17.26 -6.31 -20.18
N VAL A 670 -17.87 -7.48 -19.99
CA VAL A 670 -17.23 -8.64 -19.29
C VAL A 670 -16.10 -9.27 -20.12
N VAL A 671 -16.18 -9.23 -21.46
CA VAL A 671 -15.15 -9.80 -22.34
C VAL A 671 -13.96 -8.84 -22.51
N ALA A 672 -14.16 -7.55 -22.30
CA ALA A 672 -13.12 -6.53 -22.44
C ALA A 672 -12.30 -6.30 -21.15
N GLY A 673 -12.76 -6.73 -19.97
CA GLY A 673 -12.07 -6.66 -18.67
C GLY A 673 -11.45 -8.00 -18.32
#